data_a02028b8ca911791b6547eb06e4d5473
#
_entry.id   a02028b8ca911791b6547eb06e4d5473
#
_cell.length_a   1.000
_cell.length_b   1.000
_cell.length_c   1.000
_cell.angle_alpha   90.00
_cell.angle_beta   90.00
_cell.angle_gamma   90.00
#
_symmetry.space_group_name_H-M   'P 1'
#
loop_
_entity.id
_entity.type
_entity.pdbx_description
1 polymer ?
#
loop_
_entity_poly.entity_id
_entity_poly.type
_entity_poly.pdbx_seq_one_letter_code
_entity_poly.pdbx_strand_id
1 'polypeptide(L)'
;VSKTRNVDNQFAFDLDETTLVIASSRDNRLALQHTDALLKQLDAWQQAGWIRPLDVRFAQLIRDLSNEQGRAPAPLVLLLAALVSHQVGRGHVCVDLATLMADAAATLSLPPEESTAARGQNKANQAGSDQELFADPTHTDPGQTRPSDLLAQVSVQECLVALNDALAVNDGSLTTPLVLSGTRLYLRRFWRYEQYIADGIQQRLAQPSPLTDPLSTAAATLSQALNVLFRPQGALNSQNSQSASNSQDSQSSVDYQKLACALAARSRFAVITGGPGTGKTTTVVKLLAALQSVAGESLERKEQDGKKGKKYRIRLAAPTGKAAARLNESIGGAVSRLPLAQLPGQVVLADIPTKVTTLHRLLGSRPDTRKFRHNRDNPLLVDILVIDEASMVDLDMMASVFAALPASAQLILLGDKDQLASVDAGAVLGELCQRAPDGHYLPATVQWLKAITSTDIPAFLQDSNGQPLDQAVAMLRKSYRFAEGSGIRHLAEAVNTNTLNADTLQQARDATFEDVVWLNGRSKKPSLESTQTLICGHAVSGNQQAFNNNGEGRMDGNGQPLPPPVGYRHYLTLMQDHNLDSNSTTGQWNQLAKSVLQAFSDFQILCALRRGPWGVEGLNDLIARHLRAQRLIPRAEGWYTGRPVLITGNDYNLGLMNGDVGITFSVPSNMGTDIGRGAGPQSDDEKTQTVLRVAFPTSDGSGDIRWISPSRLQQLETVYAMTVHKSQGSEFNHTCLILPDRVSPVLTRELIYTGITRAKNWFSLITGATSVFSDGVGQRVVRASGLGAVLDGDSVN
;
A
#
# COMPACT_ATOMS: atom_id res chain seq x y z
N VAL A 1 -14.81 -56.10 63.37
CA VAL A 1 -15.78 -57.06 62.80
C VAL A 1 -16.49 -56.42 61.63
N SER A 2 -16.44 -57.11 60.52
CA SER A 2 -17.27 -57.14 59.32
C SER A 2 -17.07 -55.98 58.23
N LYS A 3 -16.54 -56.49 57.17
CA LYS A 3 -16.51 -55.99 55.75
C LYS A 3 -17.94 -55.85 55.22
N THR A 4 -18.07 -54.85 54.37
CA THR A 4 -18.91 -54.99 53.16
C THR A 4 -18.24 -54.21 52.03
N ARG A 5 -18.01 -54.93 50.93
CA ARG A 5 -17.53 -54.43 49.64
C ARG A 5 -18.68 -53.73 48.92
N ASN A 6 -18.42 -52.52 48.35
CA ASN A 6 -19.22 -52.01 47.22
C ASN A 6 -18.36 -52.10 45.95
N VAL A 7 -18.93 -52.73 44.97
CA VAL A 7 -18.44 -52.82 43.57
C VAL A 7 -19.03 -51.63 42.81
N ASP A 8 -18.22 -50.68 42.51
CA ASP A 8 -18.60 -49.60 41.61
C ASP A 8 -18.29 -49.99 40.18
N ASN A 9 -19.36 -49.94 39.38
CA ASN A 9 -19.31 -50.04 37.93
C ASN A 9 -18.57 -48.83 37.34
N GLN A 10 -17.36 -49.04 36.83
CA GLN A 10 -16.70 -48.17 35.88
C GLN A 10 -17.02 -48.72 34.48
N PHE A 11 -18.05 -48.16 33.83
CA PHE A 11 -18.10 -48.14 32.37
C PHE A 11 -17.58 -46.77 31.90
N ALA A 12 -16.29 -46.67 31.68
CA ALA A 12 -15.70 -45.66 30.84
C ALA A 12 -15.98 -46.08 29.39
N PHE A 13 -16.81 -45.33 28.70
CA PHE A 13 -16.89 -45.41 27.25
C PHE A 13 -15.64 -44.71 26.71
N ASP A 14 -14.58 -45.46 26.41
CA ASP A 14 -13.58 -45.07 25.46
C ASP A 14 -14.27 -45.01 24.07
N LEU A 15 -14.75 -43.82 23.71
CA LEU A 15 -15.09 -43.56 22.31
C LEU A 15 -13.77 -43.44 21.60
N ASP A 16 -13.39 -44.50 20.88
CA ASP A 16 -12.24 -44.60 20.01
C ASP A 16 -12.16 -43.38 19.09
N GLU A 17 -10.99 -42.74 19.02
CA GLU A 17 -10.74 -41.61 18.09
C GLU A 17 -11.19 -41.93 16.69
N THR A 18 -11.09 -43.19 16.27
CA THR A 18 -11.61 -43.72 15.01
C THR A 18 -13.15 -43.55 14.87
N THR A 19 -13.91 -43.67 15.92
CA THR A 19 -15.37 -43.50 15.87
C THR A 19 -15.77 -42.03 15.75
N LEU A 20 -15.02 -41.11 16.38
CA LEU A 20 -15.22 -39.65 16.24
C LEU A 20 -14.85 -39.17 14.82
N VAL A 21 -13.78 -39.69 14.23
CA VAL A 21 -13.36 -39.41 12.86
C VAL A 21 -14.38 -39.92 11.83
N ILE A 22 -14.96 -41.11 12.07
CA ILE A 22 -16.01 -41.70 11.21
C ILE A 22 -17.35 -40.92 11.33
N ALA A 23 -17.71 -40.45 12.51
CA ALA A 23 -18.93 -39.65 12.70
C ALA A 23 -18.78 -38.26 12.06
N SER A 24 -17.65 -37.57 12.22
CA SER A 24 -17.40 -36.28 11.55
C SER A 24 -17.32 -36.40 10.03
N SER A 25 -16.75 -37.48 9.50
CA SER A 25 -16.69 -37.72 8.06
C SER A 25 -18.08 -38.01 7.42
N ARG A 26 -19.02 -38.57 8.18
CA ARG A 26 -20.41 -38.77 7.73
C ARG A 26 -21.20 -37.46 7.67
N ASP A 27 -21.07 -36.59 8.66
CA ASP A 27 -21.71 -35.28 8.69
C ASP A 27 -21.17 -34.36 7.58
N ASN A 28 -19.87 -34.44 7.29
CA ASN A 28 -19.26 -33.69 6.21
C ASN A 28 -19.80 -34.10 4.82
N ARG A 29 -20.05 -35.41 4.59
CA ARG A 29 -20.66 -35.90 3.36
C ARG A 29 -22.13 -35.44 3.21
N LEU A 30 -22.86 -35.34 4.32
CA LEU A 30 -24.27 -34.91 4.31
C LEU A 30 -24.41 -33.48 3.84
N ALA A 31 -23.51 -32.57 4.26
CA ALA A 31 -23.50 -31.17 3.86
C ALA A 31 -23.29 -30.99 2.34
N LEU A 32 -22.45 -31.81 1.70
CA LEU A 32 -22.22 -31.77 0.25
C LEU A 32 -23.26 -32.54 -0.58
N GLN A 33 -24.14 -33.31 0.06
CA GLN A 33 -25.23 -34.06 -0.61
C GLN A 33 -26.57 -33.31 -0.58
N HIS A 34 -26.76 -32.45 0.44
CA HIS A 34 -28.06 -31.80 0.66
C HIS A 34 -27.91 -30.29 0.80
N THR A 35 -28.57 -29.53 -0.03
CA THR A 35 -28.58 -28.06 -0.04
C THR A 35 -28.91 -27.44 1.30
N ASP A 36 -29.94 -27.96 2.01
CA ASP A 36 -30.35 -27.41 3.30
C ASP A 36 -29.33 -27.69 4.42
N ALA A 37 -28.63 -28.81 4.36
CA ALA A 37 -27.56 -29.14 5.30
C ALA A 37 -26.36 -28.18 5.09
N LEU A 38 -25.99 -27.90 3.83
CA LEU A 38 -24.93 -26.96 3.51
C LEU A 38 -25.28 -25.54 3.96
N LEU A 39 -26.50 -25.07 3.70
CA LEU A 39 -26.93 -23.73 4.11
C LEU A 39 -26.91 -23.56 5.63
N LYS A 40 -27.31 -24.57 6.37
CA LYS A 40 -27.18 -24.59 7.85
C LYS A 40 -25.72 -24.51 8.28
N GLN A 41 -24.81 -25.19 7.57
CA GLN A 41 -23.37 -25.13 7.85
C GLN A 41 -22.81 -23.75 7.56
N LEU A 42 -23.20 -23.09 6.45
CA LEU A 42 -22.82 -21.72 6.13
C LEU A 42 -23.35 -20.72 7.19
N ASP A 43 -24.60 -20.89 7.64
CA ASP A 43 -25.16 -20.07 8.72
C ASP A 43 -24.37 -20.26 10.04
N ALA A 44 -23.96 -21.49 10.36
CA ALA A 44 -23.13 -21.77 11.54
C ALA A 44 -21.76 -21.06 11.44
N TRP A 45 -21.11 -21.08 10.28
CA TRP A 45 -19.86 -20.34 10.07
C TRP A 45 -20.06 -18.81 10.15
N GLN A 46 -21.20 -18.30 9.67
CA GLN A 46 -21.53 -16.88 9.83
C GLN A 46 -21.70 -16.51 11.31
N GLN A 47 -22.45 -17.32 12.08
CA GLN A 47 -22.64 -17.11 13.52
C GLN A 47 -21.33 -17.17 14.32
N ALA A 48 -20.43 -18.06 13.89
CA ALA A 48 -19.07 -18.15 14.44
C ALA A 48 -18.16 -16.98 14.02
N GLY A 49 -18.59 -16.11 13.08
CA GLY A 49 -17.82 -15.01 12.55
C GLY A 49 -16.72 -15.43 11.56
N TRP A 50 -16.80 -16.66 11.02
CA TRP A 50 -15.80 -17.14 10.06
C TRP A 50 -16.01 -16.57 8.66
N ILE A 51 -17.27 -16.47 8.24
CA ILE A 51 -17.66 -15.86 6.96
C ILE A 51 -18.66 -14.72 7.19
N ARG A 52 -18.77 -13.82 6.21
CA ARG A 52 -19.64 -12.65 6.31
C ARG A 52 -21.10 -13.02 5.98
N PRO A 53 -22.09 -12.28 6.51
CA PRO A 53 -23.49 -12.43 6.09
C PRO A 53 -23.69 -12.36 4.57
N LEU A 54 -22.89 -11.51 3.88
CA LEU A 54 -22.94 -11.36 2.42
C LEU A 54 -22.59 -12.67 1.70
N ASP A 55 -21.65 -13.45 2.22
CA ASP A 55 -21.17 -14.68 1.59
C ASP A 55 -22.26 -15.75 1.61
N VAL A 56 -22.99 -15.87 2.74
CA VAL A 56 -24.15 -16.75 2.88
C VAL A 56 -25.30 -16.31 1.98
N ARG A 57 -25.61 -15.01 1.98
CA ARG A 57 -26.67 -14.45 1.12
C ARG A 57 -26.37 -14.62 -0.36
N PHE A 58 -25.11 -14.55 -0.75
CA PHE A 58 -24.71 -14.81 -2.13
C PHE A 58 -24.95 -16.27 -2.54
N ALA A 59 -24.60 -17.24 -1.68
CA ALA A 59 -24.91 -18.65 -1.94
C ALA A 59 -26.44 -18.88 -2.05
N GLN A 60 -27.24 -18.27 -1.17
CA GLN A 60 -28.69 -18.32 -1.23
C GLN A 60 -29.23 -17.71 -2.53
N LEU A 61 -28.70 -16.57 -2.99
CA LEU A 61 -29.06 -15.95 -4.27
C LEU A 61 -28.77 -16.90 -5.45
N ILE A 62 -27.61 -17.58 -5.46
CA ILE A 62 -27.29 -18.57 -6.52
C ILE A 62 -28.28 -19.71 -6.53
N ARG A 63 -28.70 -20.21 -5.35
CA ARG A 63 -29.75 -21.24 -5.22
C ARG A 63 -31.08 -20.74 -5.81
N ASP A 64 -31.50 -19.56 -5.39
CA ASP A 64 -32.84 -19.02 -5.76
C ASP A 64 -32.91 -18.77 -7.26
N LEU A 65 -31.92 -18.14 -7.87
CA LEU A 65 -31.81 -17.91 -9.31
C LEU A 65 -31.81 -19.21 -10.13
N SER A 66 -31.10 -20.23 -9.63
CA SER A 66 -31.07 -21.54 -10.32
C SER A 66 -32.43 -22.28 -10.23
N ASN A 67 -33.09 -22.21 -9.06
CA ASN A 67 -34.41 -22.78 -8.86
C ASN A 67 -35.51 -22.10 -9.73
N GLU A 68 -35.46 -20.76 -9.88
CA GLU A 68 -36.32 -20.01 -10.77
C GLU A 68 -36.16 -20.44 -12.23
N GLN A 69 -34.95 -20.87 -12.61
CA GLN A 69 -34.67 -21.45 -13.92
C GLN A 69 -34.99 -22.96 -14.03
N GLY A 70 -35.58 -23.55 -13.00
CA GLY A 70 -36.05 -24.93 -12.97
C GLY A 70 -35.02 -25.99 -12.67
N ARG A 71 -33.80 -25.63 -12.23
CA ARG A 71 -32.76 -26.58 -11.90
C ARG A 71 -32.04 -26.21 -10.62
N ALA A 72 -32.18 -27.02 -9.58
CA ALA A 72 -31.48 -26.82 -8.32
C ALA A 72 -29.93 -27.00 -8.51
N PRO A 73 -29.10 -26.10 -8.00
CA PRO A 73 -27.67 -26.23 -8.09
C PRO A 73 -27.13 -27.30 -7.13
N ALA A 74 -26.07 -27.99 -7.50
CA ALA A 74 -25.36 -28.89 -6.59
C ALA A 74 -24.88 -28.14 -5.33
N PRO A 75 -24.91 -28.75 -4.12
CA PRO A 75 -24.42 -28.10 -2.90
C PRO A 75 -22.99 -27.60 -3.03
N LEU A 76 -22.12 -28.32 -3.71
CA LEU A 76 -20.74 -27.92 -3.97
C LEU A 76 -20.64 -26.55 -4.68
N VAL A 77 -21.56 -26.26 -5.62
CA VAL A 77 -21.62 -24.96 -6.30
C VAL A 77 -21.94 -23.83 -5.34
N LEU A 78 -22.85 -24.07 -4.39
CA LEU A 78 -23.22 -23.09 -3.37
C LEU A 78 -22.07 -22.83 -2.38
N LEU A 79 -21.37 -23.89 -1.99
CA LEU A 79 -20.17 -23.77 -1.17
C LEU A 79 -19.11 -22.91 -1.88
N LEU A 80 -18.78 -23.25 -3.13
CA LEU A 80 -17.80 -22.50 -3.92
C LEU A 80 -18.23 -21.04 -4.15
N ALA A 81 -19.53 -20.79 -4.32
CA ALA A 81 -20.08 -19.43 -4.42
C ALA A 81 -19.86 -18.63 -3.12
N ALA A 82 -20.12 -19.23 -1.95
CA ALA A 82 -19.84 -18.57 -0.67
C ALA A 82 -18.35 -18.30 -0.49
N LEU A 83 -17.49 -19.25 -0.85
CA LEU A 83 -16.05 -19.15 -0.71
C LEU A 83 -15.44 -18.09 -1.66
N VAL A 84 -15.88 -18.01 -2.92
CA VAL A 84 -15.39 -16.96 -3.83
C VAL A 84 -15.81 -15.58 -3.34
N SER A 85 -17.04 -15.42 -2.82
CA SER A 85 -17.47 -14.16 -2.21
C SER A 85 -16.62 -13.81 -1.00
N HIS A 86 -16.33 -14.78 -0.14
CA HIS A 86 -15.46 -14.61 1.03
C HIS A 86 -14.05 -14.17 0.63
N GLN A 87 -13.43 -14.85 -0.33
CA GLN A 87 -12.07 -14.55 -0.80
C GLN A 87 -11.97 -13.16 -1.45
N VAL A 88 -13.01 -12.73 -2.17
CA VAL A 88 -13.08 -11.34 -2.67
C VAL A 88 -13.02 -10.34 -1.50
N GLY A 89 -13.70 -10.63 -0.39
CA GLY A 89 -13.62 -9.79 0.82
C GLY A 89 -12.23 -9.77 1.48
N ARG A 90 -11.34 -10.67 1.09
CA ARG A 90 -9.94 -10.74 1.54
C ARG A 90 -8.94 -10.20 0.52
N GLY A 91 -9.43 -9.63 -0.56
CA GLY A 91 -8.60 -8.99 -1.57
C GLY A 91 -8.21 -9.87 -2.76
N HIS A 92 -8.69 -11.13 -2.82
CA HIS A 92 -8.54 -11.97 -4.01
C HIS A 92 -9.53 -11.55 -5.10
N VAL A 93 -9.18 -11.79 -6.36
CA VAL A 93 -10.05 -11.51 -7.51
C VAL A 93 -10.89 -12.74 -7.88
N CYS A 94 -10.30 -13.91 -7.69
CA CYS A 94 -10.91 -15.21 -7.98
C CYS A 94 -10.51 -16.23 -6.92
N VAL A 95 -11.07 -17.42 -7.02
CA VAL A 95 -10.59 -18.63 -6.35
C VAL A 95 -10.00 -19.55 -7.40
N ASP A 96 -8.72 -19.89 -7.29
CA ASP A 96 -8.11 -20.93 -8.08
C ASP A 96 -8.39 -22.28 -7.43
N LEU A 97 -9.17 -23.11 -8.10
CA LEU A 97 -9.61 -24.41 -7.59
C LEU A 97 -8.44 -25.39 -7.40
N ALA A 98 -7.40 -25.29 -8.24
CA ALA A 98 -6.23 -26.15 -8.09
C ALA A 98 -5.48 -25.82 -6.79
N THR A 99 -5.24 -24.55 -6.53
CA THR A 99 -4.62 -24.08 -5.27
C THR A 99 -5.51 -24.39 -4.06
N LEU A 100 -6.83 -24.15 -4.19
CA LEU A 100 -7.78 -24.42 -3.12
C LEU A 100 -7.82 -25.90 -2.73
N MET A 101 -7.84 -26.80 -3.69
CA MET A 101 -7.87 -28.25 -3.40
C MET A 101 -6.51 -28.80 -2.94
N ALA A 102 -5.40 -28.13 -3.29
CA ALA A 102 -4.07 -28.51 -2.82
C ALA A 102 -3.88 -28.17 -1.32
N ASP A 103 -4.35 -27.01 -0.87
CA ASP A 103 -4.32 -26.57 0.54
C ASP A 103 -5.46 -25.61 0.85
N ALA A 104 -6.62 -26.16 1.17
CA ALA A 104 -7.80 -25.38 1.51
C ALA A 104 -7.65 -24.57 2.81
N ALA A 105 -6.90 -25.08 3.79
CA ALA A 105 -6.71 -24.41 5.06
C ALA A 105 -5.87 -23.13 4.90
N ALA A 106 -4.73 -23.21 4.23
CA ALA A 106 -3.89 -22.05 3.97
C ALA A 106 -4.59 -21.06 3.02
N THR A 107 -5.23 -21.54 1.94
CA THR A 107 -5.91 -20.70 0.95
C THR A 107 -7.06 -19.92 1.56
N LEU A 108 -7.91 -20.55 2.33
CA LEU A 108 -9.08 -19.91 2.95
C LEU A 108 -8.74 -19.14 4.22
N SER A 109 -7.71 -19.57 4.96
CA SER A 109 -7.35 -19.07 6.29
C SER A 109 -8.61 -19.01 7.21
N LEU A 110 -9.34 -20.10 7.28
CA LEU A 110 -10.53 -20.27 8.10
C LEU A 110 -10.36 -21.46 9.05
N PRO A 111 -10.72 -21.33 10.34
CA PRO A 111 -11.32 -20.16 11.00
C PRO A 111 -10.34 -19.00 11.20
N PRO A 112 -10.83 -17.73 11.29
CA PRO A 112 -9.98 -16.58 11.59
C PRO A 112 -9.37 -16.73 13.00
N GLU A 113 -8.07 -16.40 13.13
CA GLU A 113 -7.34 -16.51 14.42
C GLU A 113 -7.96 -15.67 15.55
N GLU A 114 -8.60 -14.53 15.23
CA GLU A 114 -9.25 -13.66 16.22
C GLU A 114 -10.49 -14.28 16.89
N SER A 115 -11.16 -15.22 16.23
CA SER A 115 -12.37 -15.87 16.78
C SER A 115 -12.06 -16.78 17.96
N THR A 116 -10.85 -17.29 18.05
CA THR A 116 -10.37 -18.14 19.16
C THR A 116 -9.97 -17.31 20.38
N ALA A 117 -9.42 -16.10 20.19
CA ALA A 117 -9.00 -15.23 21.29
C ALA A 117 -10.18 -14.54 22.01
N ALA A 118 -11.22 -14.13 21.27
CA ALA A 118 -12.39 -13.45 21.85
C ALA A 118 -13.25 -14.38 22.73
N ARG A 119 -13.31 -15.69 22.43
CA ARG A 119 -14.01 -16.67 23.26
C ARG A 119 -13.29 -16.97 24.58
N GLY A 120 -11.95 -16.90 24.61
CA GLY A 120 -11.17 -17.06 25.84
C GLY A 120 -11.42 -15.94 26.84
N GLN A 121 -11.57 -14.69 26.37
CA GLN A 121 -11.83 -13.53 27.24
C GLN A 121 -13.26 -13.49 27.79
N ASN A 122 -14.26 -13.92 27.05
CA ASN A 122 -15.64 -13.98 27.53
C ASN A 122 -15.84 -15.13 28.58
N LYS A 123 -15.09 -16.24 28.49
CA LYS A 123 -15.10 -17.26 29.54
C LYS A 123 -14.34 -16.82 30.80
N ALA A 124 -13.27 -16.06 30.66
CA ALA A 124 -12.52 -15.54 31.83
C ALA A 124 -13.32 -14.50 32.62
N ASN A 125 -14.23 -13.75 31.96
CA ASN A 125 -15.10 -12.79 32.66
C ASN A 125 -16.34 -13.41 33.34
N GLN A 126 -16.63 -14.69 33.12
CA GLN A 126 -17.74 -15.42 33.75
C GLN A 126 -17.32 -16.43 34.81
N ALA A 127 -16.04 -16.76 34.92
CA ALA A 127 -15.53 -17.70 35.89
C ALA A 127 -14.78 -16.97 37.00
N GLY A 128 -15.52 -16.50 37.99
CA GLY A 128 -14.94 -16.17 39.30
C GLY A 128 -14.72 -17.45 40.11
N SER A 129 -13.61 -18.16 39.93
CA SER A 129 -12.96 -19.04 40.88
C SER A 129 -11.67 -19.64 40.30
N ASP A 130 -10.64 -19.59 41.12
CA ASP A 130 -9.31 -20.15 40.85
C ASP A 130 -9.36 -21.62 40.45
N GLN A 131 -8.94 -21.95 39.26
CA GLN A 131 -8.25 -23.14 38.76
C GLN A 131 -8.55 -23.34 37.27
N GLU A 132 -7.52 -23.18 36.50
CA GLU A 132 -7.21 -23.73 35.18
C GLU A 132 -6.45 -22.72 34.31
N LEU A 133 -5.15 -22.62 34.57
CA LEU A 133 -4.21 -21.70 33.91
C LEU A 133 -3.39 -22.42 32.81
N PHE A 134 -3.94 -23.45 32.16
CA PHE A 134 -3.32 -24.10 30.99
C PHE A 134 -4.40 -24.63 30.06
N ALA A 135 -5.00 -23.75 29.26
CA ALA A 135 -5.79 -24.19 28.12
C ALA A 135 -4.88 -24.20 26.86
N ASP A 136 -4.68 -25.37 26.32
CA ASP A 136 -4.03 -25.65 25.05
C ASP A 136 -4.71 -24.85 23.91
N PRO A 137 -3.98 -24.09 23.08
CA PRO A 137 -4.57 -23.26 22.01
C PRO A 137 -5.20 -24.05 20.85
N THR A 138 -5.22 -25.37 20.89
CA THR A 138 -5.80 -26.24 19.85
C THR A 138 -7.28 -26.58 20.04
N HIS A 139 -7.93 -26.19 21.13
CA HIS A 139 -9.37 -26.45 21.35
C HIS A 139 -10.27 -25.43 20.62
N THR A 140 -10.45 -25.61 19.31
CA THR A 140 -11.72 -25.30 18.64
C THR A 140 -12.80 -26.26 19.18
N ASP A 141 -14.04 -25.75 19.34
CA ASP A 141 -15.19 -26.56 19.74
C ASP A 141 -15.22 -27.85 18.89
N PRO A 142 -15.09 -29.05 19.48
CA PRO A 142 -14.86 -30.27 18.71
C PRO A 142 -16.04 -30.71 17.83
N GLY A 143 -17.08 -29.88 17.71
CA GLY A 143 -18.27 -30.13 16.88
C GLY A 143 -18.45 -29.29 15.64
N GLN A 144 -17.56 -28.28 15.34
CA GLN A 144 -17.78 -27.41 14.21
C GLN A 144 -16.87 -27.77 13.01
N THR A 145 -17.46 -28.34 11.95
CA THR A 145 -16.78 -28.71 10.70
C THR A 145 -16.14 -27.48 10.05
N ARG A 146 -14.87 -27.56 9.67
CA ARG A 146 -14.16 -26.48 8.97
C ARG A 146 -14.42 -26.54 7.46
N PRO A 147 -14.27 -25.40 6.72
CA PRO A 147 -14.33 -25.44 5.27
C PRO A 147 -13.30 -26.38 4.62
N SER A 148 -12.08 -26.44 5.17
CA SER A 148 -11.03 -27.36 4.75
C SER A 148 -11.43 -28.85 4.90
N ASP A 149 -12.18 -29.18 5.96
CA ASP A 149 -12.61 -30.55 6.22
C ASP A 149 -13.68 -31.01 5.20
N LEU A 150 -14.57 -30.07 4.79
CA LEU A 150 -15.55 -30.33 3.72
C LEU A 150 -14.87 -30.54 2.36
N LEU A 151 -13.80 -29.77 2.10
CA LEU A 151 -13.10 -29.82 0.81
C LEU A 151 -12.05 -30.94 0.73
N ALA A 152 -11.62 -31.53 1.86
CA ALA A 152 -10.57 -32.54 1.92
C ALA A 152 -10.82 -33.80 1.05
N GLN A 153 -12.08 -34.06 0.69
CA GLN A 153 -12.46 -35.20 -0.14
C GLN A 153 -12.98 -34.80 -1.54
N VAL A 154 -12.83 -33.53 -1.91
CA VAL A 154 -13.30 -32.99 -3.18
C VAL A 154 -12.10 -32.79 -4.11
N SER A 155 -12.19 -33.30 -5.32
CA SER A 155 -11.19 -33.10 -6.36
C SER A 155 -11.48 -31.86 -7.20
N VAL A 156 -10.45 -31.32 -7.85
CA VAL A 156 -10.59 -30.23 -8.83
C VAL A 156 -11.58 -30.62 -9.93
N GLN A 157 -11.52 -31.86 -10.39
CA GLN A 157 -12.41 -32.36 -11.45
C GLN A 157 -13.89 -32.37 -11.03
N GLU A 158 -14.19 -32.76 -9.79
CA GLU A 158 -15.56 -32.70 -9.26
C GLU A 158 -16.06 -31.25 -9.19
N CYS A 159 -15.21 -30.30 -8.79
CA CYS A 159 -15.56 -28.88 -8.81
C CYS A 159 -15.87 -28.40 -10.24
N LEU A 160 -15.01 -28.75 -11.21
CA LEU A 160 -15.20 -28.34 -12.61
C LEU A 160 -16.48 -28.93 -13.20
N VAL A 161 -16.77 -30.20 -12.96
CA VAL A 161 -18.01 -30.85 -13.41
C VAL A 161 -19.23 -30.18 -12.80
N ALA A 162 -19.25 -29.96 -11.47
CA ALA A 162 -20.37 -29.33 -10.80
C ALA A 162 -20.60 -27.88 -11.27
N LEU A 163 -19.54 -27.10 -11.50
CA LEU A 163 -19.62 -25.71 -11.95
C LEU A 163 -20.07 -25.63 -13.42
N ASN A 164 -19.54 -26.46 -14.31
CA ASN A 164 -19.96 -26.47 -15.73
C ASN A 164 -21.41 -26.90 -15.93
N ASP A 165 -21.95 -27.72 -15.02
CA ASP A 165 -23.36 -28.14 -15.03
C ASP A 165 -24.31 -27.09 -14.40
N ALA A 166 -23.80 -26.08 -13.73
CA ALA A 166 -24.59 -25.09 -12.98
C ALA A 166 -25.08 -23.94 -13.88
N LEU A 167 -26.38 -23.62 -13.86
CA LEU A 167 -26.96 -22.51 -14.62
C LEU A 167 -26.42 -21.13 -14.24
N ALA A 168 -25.97 -20.97 -13.01
CA ALA A 168 -25.42 -19.72 -12.50
C ALA A 168 -23.95 -19.49 -12.89
N VAL A 169 -23.30 -20.42 -13.59
CA VAL A 169 -21.89 -20.40 -14.00
C VAL A 169 -21.76 -20.46 -15.52
N ASN A 170 -20.78 -19.77 -16.06
CA ASN A 170 -20.49 -19.77 -17.50
C ASN A 170 -19.02 -19.32 -17.72
N ASP A 171 -18.51 -19.47 -18.91
CA ASP A 171 -17.16 -19.07 -19.35
C ASP A 171 -16.97 -17.55 -19.59
N GLY A 172 -17.99 -16.75 -19.36
CA GLY A 172 -18.01 -15.30 -19.60
C GLY A 172 -18.82 -14.89 -20.84
N SER A 173 -19.21 -15.84 -21.69
CA SER A 173 -20.02 -15.59 -22.91
C SER A 173 -21.46 -15.16 -22.60
N LEU A 174 -22.06 -15.69 -21.53
CA LEU A 174 -23.42 -15.34 -21.07
C LEU A 174 -23.38 -14.48 -19.81
N THR A 175 -24.49 -13.83 -19.47
CA THR A 175 -24.63 -13.01 -18.26
C THR A 175 -25.03 -13.86 -17.06
N THR A 176 -24.06 -14.51 -16.42
CA THR A 176 -24.22 -15.31 -15.21
C THR A 176 -23.53 -14.62 -14.01
N PRO A 177 -23.94 -14.87 -12.74
CA PRO A 177 -23.31 -14.31 -11.56
C PRO A 177 -21.86 -14.75 -11.37
N LEU A 178 -21.55 -15.99 -11.76
CA LEU A 178 -20.25 -16.61 -11.66
C LEU A 178 -19.63 -16.85 -13.04
N VAL A 179 -18.32 -16.78 -13.14
CA VAL A 179 -17.57 -17.09 -14.34
C VAL A 179 -16.46 -18.09 -13.98
N LEU A 180 -16.39 -19.17 -14.75
CA LEU A 180 -15.33 -20.16 -14.66
C LEU A 180 -14.40 -20.00 -15.86
N SER A 181 -13.12 -19.71 -15.61
CA SER A 181 -12.08 -19.58 -16.62
C SER A 181 -10.91 -20.49 -16.26
N GLY A 182 -10.80 -21.64 -16.97
CA GLY A 182 -9.92 -22.73 -16.57
C GLY A 182 -10.24 -23.25 -15.18
N THR A 183 -9.27 -23.21 -14.27
CA THR A 183 -9.48 -23.57 -12.86
C THR A 183 -9.90 -22.40 -11.96
N ARG A 184 -10.08 -21.19 -12.51
CA ARG A 184 -10.37 -19.98 -11.74
C ARG A 184 -11.85 -19.66 -11.75
N LEU A 185 -12.45 -19.62 -10.54
CA LEU A 185 -13.84 -19.23 -10.34
C LEU A 185 -13.89 -17.76 -9.87
N TYR A 186 -14.68 -16.96 -10.58
CA TYR A 186 -14.82 -15.52 -10.36
C TYR A 186 -16.26 -15.12 -10.00
N LEU A 187 -16.40 -14.04 -9.23
CA LEU A 187 -17.59 -13.21 -9.39
C LEU A 187 -17.49 -12.47 -10.74
N ARG A 188 -18.56 -12.48 -11.55
CA ARG A 188 -18.55 -11.91 -12.89
C ARG A 188 -18.00 -10.50 -12.99
N ARG A 189 -18.29 -9.65 -11.98
CA ARG A 189 -17.81 -8.26 -11.94
C ARG A 189 -16.28 -8.20 -12.02
N PHE A 190 -15.58 -9.02 -11.24
CA PHE A 190 -14.11 -9.01 -11.17
C PHE A 190 -13.48 -9.61 -12.43
N TRP A 191 -14.06 -10.69 -12.96
CA TRP A 191 -13.64 -11.23 -14.25
C TRP A 191 -13.72 -10.16 -15.36
N ARG A 192 -14.85 -9.41 -15.46
CA ARG A 192 -14.99 -8.32 -16.44
C ARG A 192 -13.95 -7.21 -16.24
N TYR A 193 -13.61 -6.89 -15.01
CA TYR A 193 -12.57 -5.90 -14.74
C TYR A 193 -11.22 -6.34 -15.25
N GLU A 194 -10.82 -7.60 -15.01
CA GLU A 194 -9.58 -8.15 -15.58
C GLU A 194 -9.57 -8.10 -17.11
N GLN A 195 -10.66 -8.51 -17.76
CA GLN A 195 -10.77 -8.44 -19.22
C GLN A 195 -10.61 -6.98 -19.73
N TYR A 196 -11.29 -6.01 -19.12
CA TYR A 196 -11.17 -4.62 -19.52
C TYR A 196 -9.76 -4.06 -19.35
N ILE A 197 -9.07 -4.45 -18.30
CA ILE A 197 -7.69 -4.02 -18.07
C ILE A 197 -6.77 -4.68 -19.09
N ALA A 198 -6.88 -5.98 -19.28
CA ALA A 198 -6.08 -6.73 -20.24
C ALA A 198 -6.26 -6.21 -21.68
N ASP A 199 -7.51 -6.09 -22.15
CA ASP A 199 -7.84 -5.53 -23.46
C ASP A 199 -7.25 -4.12 -23.61
N GLY A 200 -7.43 -3.29 -22.57
CA GLY A 200 -6.95 -1.91 -22.58
C GLY A 200 -5.42 -1.81 -22.63
N ILE A 201 -4.71 -2.72 -22.00
CA ILE A 201 -3.23 -2.82 -22.06
C ILE A 201 -2.82 -3.32 -23.44
N GLN A 202 -3.33 -4.46 -23.89
CA GLN A 202 -2.98 -5.10 -25.16
C GLN A 202 -3.24 -4.13 -26.34
N GLN A 203 -4.39 -3.44 -26.34
CA GLN A 203 -4.71 -2.44 -27.37
C GLN A 203 -3.68 -1.32 -27.41
N ARG A 204 -3.17 -0.83 -26.27
CA ARG A 204 -2.17 0.23 -26.22
C ARG A 204 -0.78 -0.27 -26.60
N LEU A 205 -0.41 -1.48 -26.23
CA LEU A 205 0.85 -2.11 -26.62
C LEU A 205 0.92 -2.37 -28.12
N ALA A 206 -0.20 -2.73 -28.75
CA ALA A 206 -0.29 -2.97 -30.20
C ALA A 206 -0.32 -1.70 -31.04
N GLN A 207 -0.59 -0.51 -30.46
CA GLN A 207 -0.65 0.73 -31.21
C GLN A 207 0.74 1.16 -31.72
N PRO A 208 0.88 1.49 -33.01
CA PRO A 208 2.13 2.00 -33.54
C PRO A 208 2.49 3.35 -32.92
N SER A 209 3.75 3.54 -32.63
CA SER A 209 4.31 4.80 -32.12
C SER A 209 5.35 5.30 -33.12
N PRO A 210 5.40 6.61 -33.39
CA PRO A 210 6.44 7.18 -34.24
C PRO A 210 7.85 7.04 -33.65
N LEU A 211 7.93 6.67 -32.38
CA LEU A 211 9.18 6.47 -31.65
C LEU A 211 9.74 5.04 -31.79
N THR A 212 9.00 4.09 -32.38
CA THR A 212 9.47 2.71 -32.53
C THR A 212 10.57 2.56 -33.57
N ASP A 213 10.61 3.41 -34.58
CA ASP A 213 11.70 3.48 -35.56
C ASP A 213 12.84 4.38 -35.01
N PRO A 214 14.04 3.81 -34.71
CA PRO A 214 15.16 4.58 -34.17
C PRO A 214 15.72 5.63 -35.15
N LEU A 215 15.43 5.50 -36.43
CA LEU A 215 15.84 6.46 -37.47
C LEU A 215 14.83 7.60 -37.67
N SER A 216 13.68 7.52 -37.02
CA SER A 216 12.66 8.59 -37.11
C SER A 216 13.17 9.88 -36.47
N THR A 217 12.71 11.01 -37.00
CA THR A 217 13.01 12.33 -36.40
C THR A 217 12.50 12.44 -34.95
N ALA A 218 11.38 11.82 -34.64
CA ALA A 218 10.85 11.78 -33.27
C ALA A 218 11.79 11.03 -32.30
N ALA A 219 12.37 9.92 -32.75
CA ALA A 219 13.35 9.15 -31.98
C ALA A 219 14.66 9.93 -31.77
N ALA A 220 15.12 10.65 -32.82
CA ALA A 220 16.29 11.52 -32.72
C ALA A 220 16.07 12.68 -31.72
N THR A 221 14.89 13.33 -31.75
CA THR A 221 14.51 14.36 -30.78
C THR A 221 14.44 13.78 -29.35
N LEU A 222 13.87 12.59 -29.18
CA LEU A 222 13.83 11.91 -27.88
C LEU A 222 15.24 11.64 -27.35
N SER A 223 16.14 11.09 -28.19
CA SER A 223 17.53 10.81 -27.81
C SER A 223 18.26 12.09 -27.39
N GLN A 224 18.11 13.19 -28.15
CA GLN A 224 18.67 14.47 -27.79
C GLN A 224 18.14 15.01 -26.47
N ALA A 225 16.82 14.97 -26.25
CA ALA A 225 16.19 15.41 -25.01
C ALA A 225 16.69 14.58 -23.81
N LEU A 226 16.77 13.25 -23.95
CA LEU A 226 17.29 12.38 -22.88
C LEU A 226 18.76 12.67 -22.58
N ASN A 227 19.59 12.94 -23.59
CA ASN A 227 20.99 13.31 -23.39
C ASN A 227 21.15 14.64 -22.63
N VAL A 228 20.26 15.60 -22.84
CA VAL A 228 20.23 16.85 -22.06
C VAL A 228 19.79 16.63 -20.64
N LEU A 229 18.70 15.86 -20.43
CA LEU A 229 18.07 15.63 -19.11
C LEU A 229 18.89 14.73 -18.17
N PHE A 230 19.78 13.90 -18.71
CA PHE A 230 20.58 12.93 -17.95
C PHE A 230 22.08 13.20 -18.04
N ARG A 231 22.50 14.47 -18.32
CA ARG A 231 23.91 14.84 -18.24
C ARG A 231 24.41 14.75 -16.80
N PRO A 232 25.63 14.19 -16.55
CA PRO A 232 26.27 14.24 -15.25
C PRO A 232 26.47 15.70 -14.82
N GLN A 233 26.05 16.07 -13.61
CA GLN A 233 26.15 17.44 -13.10
C GLN A 233 27.60 17.95 -12.92
N GLY A 234 28.60 17.09 -13.05
CA GLY A 234 30.04 17.46 -12.93
C GLY A 234 30.68 18.02 -14.21
N ALA A 235 29.99 17.96 -15.38
CA ALA A 235 30.59 18.36 -16.64
C ALA A 235 30.57 19.88 -16.93
N LEU A 236 29.93 20.69 -16.09
CA LEU A 236 29.83 22.14 -16.26
C LEU A 236 30.96 22.94 -15.56
N ASN A 237 31.71 22.33 -14.63
CA ASN A 237 32.74 23.02 -13.86
C ASN A 237 34.17 22.58 -14.15
N SER A 238 34.42 21.74 -15.15
CA SER A 238 35.76 21.24 -15.47
C SER A 238 36.31 21.78 -16.79
N GLN A 239 36.33 23.13 -16.95
CA GLN A 239 37.26 23.73 -17.92
C GLN A 239 38.65 24.09 -17.35
N ASN A 240 38.88 23.85 -16.06
CA ASN A 240 40.17 24.12 -15.42
C ASN A 240 40.49 23.09 -14.32
N SER A 241 40.88 21.88 -14.72
CA SER A 241 41.82 21.07 -13.91
C SER A 241 42.26 19.83 -14.68
N GLN A 242 43.39 19.95 -15.33
CA GLN A 242 44.23 18.81 -15.71
C GLN A 242 44.81 18.19 -14.43
N SER A 243 44.16 17.15 -13.93
CA SER A 243 44.81 16.14 -13.11
C SER A 243 44.01 14.85 -13.28
N ALA A 244 44.41 14.12 -14.31
CA ALA A 244 44.02 12.72 -14.51
C ALA A 244 44.69 11.89 -13.42
N SER A 245 43.94 11.41 -12.46
CA SER A 245 44.35 10.26 -11.65
C SER A 245 43.62 9.02 -12.15
N ASN A 246 44.43 8.06 -12.57
CA ASN A 246 44.10 6.72 -12.99
C ASN A 246 43.17 6.04 -11.97
N SER A 247 41.93 5.81 -12.33
CA SER A 247 41.11 4.74 -11.79
C SER A 247 40.47 3.99 -12.97
N GLN A 248 41.09 2.87 -13.31
CA GLN A 248 40.55 1.83 -14.21
C GLN A 248 39.34 1.14 -13.57
N ASP A 249 38.19 1.82 -13.52
CA ASP A 249 36.88 1.23 -13.23
C ASP A 249 35.73 2.06 -13.84
N SER A 250 35.92 2.42 -15.11
CA SER A 250 34.84 3.01 -15.91
C SER A 250 34.10 1.91 -16.69
N GLN A 251 33.56 0.90 -16.01
CA GLN A 251 32.38 0.24 -16.51
C GLN A 251 31.26 1.26 -16.36
N SER A 252 30.78 1.82 -17.47
CA SER A 252 29.70 2.80 -17.54
C SER A 252 28.45 2.21 -16.86
N SER A 253 28.21 2.59 -15.61
CA SER A 253 27.04 2.13 -14.85
C SER A 253 25.77 2.55 -15.60
N VAL A 254 24.92 1.56 -15.91
CA VAL A 254 23.66 1.78 -16.63
C VAL A 254 22.80 2.81 -15.89
N ASP A 255 22.39 3.87 -16.58
CA ASP A 255 21.40 4.80 -16.04
C ASP A 255 19.98 4.24 -16.25
N TYR A 256 19.50 3.52 -15.23
CA TYR A 256 18.17 2.92 -15.25
C TYR A 256 17.03 3.93 -15.33
N GLN A 257 17.23 5.19 -14.93
CA GLN A 257 16.23 6.23 -15.07
C GLN A 257 16.11 6.68 -16.54
N LYS A 258 17.26 6.87 -17.23
CA LYS A 258 17.30 7.19 -18.66
C LYS A 258 16.68 6.05 -19.49
N LEU A 259 17.03 4.80 -19.16
CA LEU A 259 16.48 3.61 -19.80
C LEU A 259 14.95 3.54 -19.62
N ALA A 260 14.45 3.75 -18.37
CA ALA A 260 13.03 3.77 -18.09
C ALA A 260 12.28 4.88 -18.85
N CYS A 261 12.86 6.07 -18.98
CA CYS A 261 12.28 7.15 -19.78
C CYS A 261 12.19 6.76 -21.27
N ALA A 262 13.25 6.19 -21.85
CA ALA A 262 13.24 5.75 -23.24
C ALA A 262 12.16 4.68 -23.46
N LEU A 263 12.13 3.63 -22.63
CA LEU A 263 11.18 2.54 -22.75
C LEU A 263 9.73 3.03 -22.62
N ALA A 264 9.45 3.87 -21.61
CA ALA A 264 8.11 4.43 -21.40
C ALA A 264 7.67 5.37 -22.51
N ALA A 265 8.57 6.12 -23.12
CA ALA A 265 8.25 6.99 -24.25
C ALA A 265 7.82 6.21 -25.49
N ARG A 266 8.37 5.02 -25.69
CA ARG A 266 8.14 4.18 -26.88
C ARG A 266 6.72 3.65 -26.99
N SER A 267 6.04 3.40 -25.86
CA SER A 267 4.74 2.72 -25.78
C SER A 267 3.62 3.63 -25.28
N ARG A 268 2.37 3.32 -25.65
CA ARG A 268 1.20 4.00 -25.07
C ARG A 268 0.75 3.45 -23.73
N PHE A 269 1.35 2.36 -23.30
CA PHE A 269 1.24 1.83 -21.95
C PHE A 269 2.65 1.61 -21.39
N ALA A 270 2.91 2.09 -20.19
CA ALA A 270 4.20 1.87 -19.55
C ALA A 270 4.07 1.74 -18.03
N VAL A 271 4.92 0.94 -17.45
CA VAL A 271 5.09 0.79 -16.00
C VAL A 271 6.52 1.11 -15.62
N ILE A 272 6.71 2.01 -14.65
CA ILE A 272 8.02 2.30 -14.05
C ILE A 272 7.93 1.90 -12.58
N THR A 273 8.48 0.75 -12.25
CA THR A 273 8.54 0.23 -10.88
C THR A 273 9.90 0.46 -10.25
N GLY A 274 9.95 0.45 -8.93
CA GLY A 274 11.21 0.57 -8.19
C GLY A 274 10.97 0.89 -6.73
N GLY A 275 11.91 0.51 -5.88
CA GLY A 275 11.85 0.74 -4.45
C GLY A 275 11.85 2.23 -4.05
N PRO A 276 11.73 2.52 -2.76
CA PRO A 276 11.78 3.88 -2.26
C PRO A 276 13.12 4.54 -2.55
N GLY A 277 13.08 5.84 -2.87
CA GLY A 277 14.29 6.60 -3.17
C GLY A 277 14.96 6.32 -4.51
N THR A 278 14.39 5.49 -5.39
CA THR A 278 14.95 5.22 -6.72
C THR A 278 14.73 6.37 -7.72
N GLY A 279 14.04 7.43 -7.31
CA GLY A 279 13.82 8.61 -8.13
C GLY A 279 12.68 8.49 -9.13
N LYS A 280 11.64 7.69 -8.85
CA LYS A 280 10.45 7.54 -9.71
C LYS A 280 9.87 8.89 -10.14
N THR A 281 9.64 9.81 -9.22
CA THR A 281 9.09 11.15 -9.50
C THR A 281 10.02 11.96 -10.41
N THR A 282 11.33 11.95 -10.13
CA THR A 282 12.32 12.62 -10.98
C THR A 282 12.34 12.03 -12.39
N THR A 283 12.28 10.70 -12.49
CA THR A 283 12.24 9.98 -13.77
C THR A 283 11.02 10.38 -14.59
N VAL A 284 9.83 10.43 -13.97
CA VAL A 284 8.61 10.80 -14.70
C VAL A 284 8.62 12.27 -15.14
N VAL A 285 9.12 13.17 -14.30
CA VAL A 285 9.23 14.60 -14.68
C VAL A 285 10.14 14.77 -15.88
N LYS A 286 11.28 14.09 -15.92
CA LYS A 286 12.19 14.07 -17.09
C LYS A 286 11.53 13.41 -18.30
N LEU A 287 10.79 12.31 -18.12
CA LEU A 287 10.03 11.67 -19.20
C LEU A 287 9.00 12.62 -19.82
N LEU A 288 8.22 13.34 -18.99
CA LEU A 288 7.22 14.28 -19.47
C LEU A 288 7.86 15.45 -20.24
N ALA A 289 9.00 15.95 -19.78
CA ALA A 289 9.76 16.97 -20.50
C ALA A 289 10.25 16.46 -21.87
N ALA A 290 10.76 15.22 -21.93
CA ALA A 290 11.19 14.60 -23.18
C ALA A 290 10.01 14.37 -24.16
N LEU A 291 8.85 13.94 -23.67
CA LEU A 291 7.65 13.76 -24.49
C LEU A 291 7.11 15.10 -25.02
N GLN A 292 7.11 16.17 -24.21
CA GLN A 292 6.75 17.51 -24.66
C GLN A 292 7.75 18.07 -25.67
N SER A 293 9.02 17.71 -25.55
CA SER A 293 10.06 18.05 -26.52
C SER A 293 9.76 17.44 -27.89
N VAL A 294 9.42 16.14 -27.93
CA VAL A 294 9.03 15.44 -29.17
C VAL A 294 7.76 16.05 -29.78
N ALA A 295 6.77 16.38 -28.94
CA ALA A 295 5.53 17.03 -29.39
C ALA A 295 5.79 18.44 -29.97
N GLY A 296 6.63 19.23 -29.30
CA GLY A 296 7.01 20.57 -29.73
C GLY A 296 7.72 20.61 -31.09
N GLU A 297 8.71 19.74 -31.28
CA GLU A 297 9.42 19.57 -32.54
C GLU A 297 8.48 19.15 -33.69
N SER A 298 7.54 18.23 -33.39
CA SER A 298 6.50 17.82 -34.35
C SER A 298 5.53 18.98 -34.68
N LEU A 299 5.29 19.89 -33.75
CA LEU A 299 4.47 21.08 -33.92
C LEU A 299 5.14 22.06 -34.88
N GLU A 300 6.40 22.41 -34.63
CA GLU A 300 7.18 23.33 -35.46
C GLU A 300 7.21 22.89 -36.93
N ARG A 301 7.40 21.58 -37.19
CA ARG A 301 7.36 21.04 -38.55
C ARG A 301 5.98 21.10 -39.17
N LYS A 302 4.92 20.80 -38.43
CA LYS A 302 3.54 20.89 -38.92
C LYS A 302 3.14 22.34 -39.25
N GLU A 303 3.59 23.30 -38.46
CA GLU A 303 3.36 24.72 -38.71
C GLU A 303 4.08 25.20 -40.02
N GLN A 304 5.29 24.72 -40.26
CA GLN A 304 5.99 24.94 -41.52
C GLN A 304 5.24 24.35 -42.72
N ASP A 305 4.56 23.21 -42.55
CA ASP A 305 3.70 22.57 -43.53
C ASP A 305 2.25 23.12 -43.55
N GLY A 306 1.94 24.20 -42.82
CA GLY A 306 0.59 24.78 -42.71
C GLY A 306 -0.41 23.94 -41.94
N LYS A 307 0.02 22.96 -41.16
CA LYS A 307 -0.81 22.07 -40.36
C LYS A 307 -0.77 22.47 -38.87
N LYS A 308 -1.92 22.37 -38.19
CA LYS A 308 -1.99 22.60 -36.72
C LYS A 308 -1.40 21.40 -35.97
N GLY A 309 -0.33 21.60 -35.22
CA GLY A 309 0.17 20.68 -34.23
C GLY A 309 -0.33 21.03 -32.81
N LYS A 310 -0.05 20.20 -31.83
CA LYS A 310 -0.47 20.40 -30.42
C LYS A 310 0.48 19.69 -29.47
N LYS A 311 0.88 20.40 -28.40
CA LYS A 311 1.56 19.78 -27.26
C LYS A 311 0.60 18.83 -26.51
N TYR A 312 1.15 17.86 -25.79
CA TYR A 312 0.34 16.86 -25.06
C TYR A 312 -0.39 17.48 -23.88
N ARG A 313 -1.66 17.10 -23.70
CA ARG A 313 -2.45 17.35 -22.49
C ARG A 313 -2.13 16.28 -21.48
N ILE A 314 -1.34 16.63 -20.49
CA ILE A 314 -0.87 15.72 -19.44
C ILE A 314 -1.74 15.88 -18.19
N ARG A 315 -2.08 14.77 -17.54
CA ARG A 315 -2.70 14.74 -16.21
C ARG A 315 -1.90 13.82 -15.28
N LEU A 316 -1.80 14.26 -14.03
CA LEU A 316 -1.13 13.54 -12.96
C LEU A 316 -2.15 13.16 -11.91
N ALA A 317 -2.15 11.90 -11.47
CA ALA A 317 -3.07 11.39 -10.47
C ALA A 317 -2.38 10.48 -9.46
N ALA A 318 -3.00 10.35 -8.29
CA ALA A 318 -2.61 9.40 -7.26
C ALA A 318 -3.86 8.79 -6.62
N PRO A 319 -3.79 7.61 -6.01
CA PRO A 319 -4.96 6.96 -5.41
C PRO A 319 -5.51 7.72 -4.20
N THR A 320 -4.66 8.33 -3.39
CA THR A 320 -5.04 9.02 -2.14
C THR A 320 -4.70 10.50 -2.16
N GLY A 321 -5.40 11.29 -1.31
CA GLY A 321 -5.14 12.73 -1.14
C GLY A 321 -3.72 13.00 -0.67
N LYS A 322 -3.24 12.20 0.27
CA LYS A 322 -1.88 12.31 0.83
C LYS A 322 -0.80 12.04 -0.22
N ALA A 323 -0.96 10.99 -1.03
CA ALA A 323 -0.04 10.71 -2.13
C ALA A 323 -0.06 11.85 -3.17
N ALA A 324 -1.24 12.39 -3.50
CA ALA A 324 -1.36 13.52 -4.41
C ALA A 324 -0.68 14.80 -3.88
N ALA A 325 -0.86 15.13 -2.61
CA ALA A 325 -0.23 16.30 -1.96
C ALA A 325 1.30 16.19 -1.98
N ARG A 326 1.82 15.02 -1.59
CA ARG A 326 3.27 14.74 -1.61
C ARG A 326 3.86 14.81 -3.02
N LEU A 327 3.14 14.25 -3.99
CA LEU A 327 3.58 14.29 -5.38
C LEU A 327 3.58 15.73 -5.93
N ASN A 328 2.60 16.57 -5.55
CA ASN A 328 2.60 18.00 -5.87
C ASN A 328 3.88 18.70 -5.42
N GLU A 329 4.27 18.50 -4.16
CA GLU A 329 5.48 19.10 -3.58
C GLU A 329 6.74 18.60 -4.32
N SER A 330 6.86 17.28 -4.51
CA SER A 330 8.02 16.66 -5.15
C SER A 330 8.17 17.07 -6.62
N ILE A 331 7.06 17.15 -7.38
CA ILE A 331 7.08 17.55 -8.79
C ILE A 331 7.45 19.01 -8.93
N GLY A 332 6.91 19.91 -8.13
CA GLY A 332 7.22 21.33 -8.18
C GLY A 332 8.73 21.58 -8.08
N GLY A 333 9.39 20.96 -7.11
CA GLY A 333 10.84 21.02 -6.93
C GLY A 333 11.63 20.33 -8.05
N ALA A 334 11.12 19.27 -8.65
CA ALA A 334 11.80 18.56 -9.73
C ALA A 334 11.73 19.33 -11.05
N VAL A 335 10.57 19.90 -11.39
CA VAL A 335 10.34 20.66 -12.64
C VAL A 335 11.18 21.93 -12.66
N SER A 336 11.32 22.64 -11.54
CA SER A 336 12.13 23.86 -11.47
C SER A 336 13.64 23.64 -11.74
N ARG A 337 14.12 22.41 -11.58
CA ARG A 337 15.53 22.04 -11.80
C ARG A 337 15.81 21.55 -13.22
N LEU A 338 14.79 21.42 -14.08
CA LEU A 338 14.97 20.94 -15.44
C LEU A 338 15.66 21.98 -16.32
N PRO A 339 16.61 21.57 -17.18
CA PRO A 339 17.26 22.46 -18.16
C PRO A 339 16.37 22.68 -19.38
N LEU A 340 15.14 23.21 -19.19
CA LEU A 340 14.12 23.33 -20.24
C LEU A 340 14.58 24.13 -21.47
N ALA A 341 15.36 25.19 -21.27
CA ALA A 341 15.89 26.02 -22.35
C ALA A 341 16.86 25.28 -23.29
N GLN A 342 17.39 24.13 -22.86
CA GLN A 342 18.31 23.31 -23.67
C GLN A 342 17.60 22.18 -24.42
N LEU A 343 16.30 21.99 -24.17
CA LEU A 343 15.53 20.95 -24.83
C LEU A 343 15.07 21.35 -26.22
N PRO A 344 15.06 20.45 -27.21
CA PRO A 344 14.43 20.70 -28.49
C PRO A 344 12.91 20.90 -28.35
N GLY A 345 12.26 21.54 -29.32
CA GLY A 345 10.80 21.70 -29.38
C GLY A 345 10.22 22.74 -28.40
N GLN A 346 11.03 23.74 -27.97
CA GLN A 346 10.60 24.89 -27.16
C GLN A 346 9.71 24.52 -25.95
N VAL A 347 10.19 23.63 -25.10
CA VAL A 347 9.47 23.21 -23.87
C VAL A 347 9.52 24.32 -22.83
N VAL A 348 8.38 24.76 -22.36
CA VAL A 348 8.26 25.73 -21.25
C VAL A 348 7.70 25.08 -19.99
N LEU A 349 7.89 25.77 -18.86
CA LEU A 349 7.46 25.27 -17.55
C LEU A 349 5.95 24.92 -17.51
N ALA A 350 5.12 25.73 -18.20
CA ALA A 350 3.68 25.52 -18.28
C ALA A 350 3.25 24.25 -19.03
N ASP A 351 4.14 23.66 -19.82
CA ASP A 351 3.85 22.42 -20.56
C ASP A 351 3.89 21.18 -19.68
N ILE A 352 4.50 21.27 -18.49
CA ILE A 352 4.64 20.18 -17.54
C ILE A 352 3.74 20.46 -16.35
N PRO A 353 2.65 19.69 -16.16
CA PRO A 353 1.73 19.94 -15.06
C PRO A 353 2.41 19.65 -13.71
N THR A 354 2.21 20.56 -12.77
CA THR A 354 2.64 20.39 -11.37
C THR A 354 1.48 19.99 -10.47
N LYS A 355 0.22 20.17 -10.94
CA LYS A 355 -0.97 19.86 -10.17
C LYS A 355 -1.37 18.40 -10.30
N VAL A 356 -1.32 17.68 -9.19
CA VAL A 356 -1.76 16.29 -9.05
C VAL A 356 -3.14 16.25 -8.41
N THR A 357 -3.99 15.31 -8.84
CA THR A 357 -5.31 15.10 -8.26
C THR A 357 -5.49 13.64 -7.82
N THR A 358 -6.47 13.37 -6.95
CA THR A 358 -6.82 11.97 -6.70
C THR A 358 -7.53 11.36 -7.90
N LEU A 359 -7.39 10.03 -8.09
CA LEU A 359 -8.12 9.29 -9.14
C LEU A 359 -9.63 9.53 -9.06
N HIS A 360 -10.19 9.49 -7.85
CA HIS A 360 -11.60 9.79 -7.62
C HIS A 360 -12.01 11.17 -8.14
N ARG A 361 -11.20 12.19 -7.86
CA ARG A 361 -11.46 13.56 -8.34
C ARG A 361 -11.27 13.69 -9.84
N LEU A 362 -10.26 13.02 -10.39
CA LEU A 362 -10.00 13.00 -11.84
C LEU A 362 -11.17 12.39 -12.60
N LEU A 363 -11.67 11.23 -12.14
CA LEU A 363 -12.78 10.51 -12.74
C LEU A 363 -14.15 11.18 -12.46
N GLY A 364 -14.20 12.08 -11.47
CA GLY A 364 -15.42 12.80 -11.09
C GLY A 364 -16.38 11.93 -10.30
N SER A 365 -16.04 11.63 -9.03
CA SER A 365 -16.92 10.93 -8.10
C SER A 365 -18.24 11.66 -7.90
N ARG A 366 -19.33 10.91 -7.74
CA ARG A 366 -20.67 11.41 -7.43
C ARG A 366 -21.08 10.91 -6.04
N PRO A 367 -21.70 11.75 -5.19
CA PRO A 367 -22.05 11.38 -3.81
C PRO A 367 -23.02 10.21 -3.69
N ASP A 368 -23.93 10.10 -4.65
CA ASP A 368 -25.14 9.25 -4.64
C ASP A 368 -24.99 7.97 -5.48
N THR A 369 -23.85 7.75 -6.12
CA THR A 369 -23.63 6.59 -6.97
C THR A 369 -22.15 6.18 -6.97
N ARG A 370 -21.87 4.91 -7.21
CA ARG A 370 -20.52 4.39 -7.45
C ARG A 370 -19.97 4.69 -8.85
N LYS A 371 -20.82 5.24 -9.76
CA LYS A 371 -20.42 5.54 -11.14
C LYS A 371 -19.69 6.87 -11.21
N PHE A 372 -18.59 6.90 -11.91
CA PHE A 372 -17.81 8.12 -12.19
C PHE A 372 -18.46 8.93 -13.32
N ARG A 373 -18.18 10.24 -13.32
CA ARG A 373 -18.59 11.15 -14.40
C ARG A 373 -17.90 10.80 -15.71
N HIS A 374 -16.59 10.52 -15.64
CA HIS A 374 -15.79 10.09 -16.78
C HIS A 374 -15.83 8.56 -16.86
N ASN A 375 -16.17 8.07 -18.04
CA ASN A 375 -16.35 6.65 -18.36
C ASN A 375 -16.23 6.48 -19.88
N ARG A 376 -16.60 5.33 -20.44
CA ARG A 376 -16.53 5.04 -21.87
C ARG A 376 -17.33 6.03 -22.73
N ASP A 377 -18.49 6.49 -22.26
CA ASP A 377 -19.38 7.40 -22.97
C ASP A 377 -18.95 8.87 -22.82
N ASN A 378 -18.18 9.19 -21.79
CA ASN A 378 -17.66 10.53 -21.50
C ASN A 378 -16.18 10.43 -21.09
N PRO A 379 -15.27 10.18 -22.05
CA PRO A 379 -13.86 9.98 -21.75
C PRO A 379 -13.17 11.25 -21.25
N LEU A 380 -12.02 11.06 -20.64
CA LEU A 380 -11.14 12.14 -20.19
C LEU A 380 -10.52 12.87 -21.39
N LEU A 381 -10.43 14.19 -21.29
CA LEU A 381 -9.69 15.00 -22.26
C LEU A 381 -8.20 15.02 -21.90
N VAL A 382 -7.49 13.94 -22.25
CA VAL A 382 -6.08 13.73 -21.90
C VAL A 382 -5.35 13.00 -23.01
N ASP A 383 -4.08 13.32 -23.20
CA ASP A 383 -3.19 12.64 -24.15
C ASP A 383 -2.21 11.72 -23.37
N ILE A 384 -1.81 12.12 -22.15
CA ILE A 384 -0.95 11.33 -21.25
C ILE A 384 -1.52 11.39 -19.84
N LEU A 385 -1.81 10.22 -19.26
CA LEU A 385 -2.15 10.05 -17.85
C LEU A 385 -1.03 9.36 -17.11
N VAL A 386 -0.55 9.97 -16.03
CA VAL A 386 0.40 9.37 -15.11
C VAL A 386 -0.31 9.08 -13.79
N ILE A 387 -0.16 7.87 -13.29
CA ILE A 387 -0.67 7.46 -11.98
C ILE A 387 0.52 7.07 -11.11
N ASP A 388 0.75 7.81 -10.04
CA ASP A 388 1.77 7.49 -9.04
C ASP A 388 1.14 6.71 -7.87
N GLU A 389 1.97 5.99 -7.12
CA GLU A 389 1.56 5.05 -6.07
C GLU A 389 0.54 4.01 -6.59
N ALA A 390 0.75 3.52 -7.83
CA ALA A 390 -0.17 2.60 -8.49
C ALA A 390 -0.32 1.24 -7.78
N SER A 391 0.59 0.87 -6.87
CA SER A 391 0.45 -0.30 -5.98
C SER A 391 -0.81 -0.25 -5.10
N MET A 392 -1.31 0.96 -4.80
CA MET A 392 -2.51 1.17 -4.01
C MET A 392 -3.81 1.20 -4.86
N VAL A 393 -3.71 1.07 -6.17
CA VAL A 393 -4.88 1.08 -7.07
C VAL A 393 -5.43 -0.34 -7.18
N ASP A 394 -6.70 -0.52 -6.76
CA ASP A 394 -7.40 -1.79 -6.88
C ASP A 394 -7.90 -2.05 -8.30
N LEU A 395 -8.43 -3.26 -8.52
CA LEU A 395 -8.90 -3.71 -9.83
C LEU A 395 -10.09 -2.88 -10.35
N ASP A 396 -11.04 -2.50 -9.48
CA ASP A 396 -12.23 -1.71 -9.85
C ASP A 396 -11.82 -0.30 -10.31
N MET A 397 -10.95 0.35 -9.54
CA MET A 397 -10.45 1.67 -9.88
C MET A 397 -9.63 1.64 -11.17
N MET A 398 -8.77 0.63 -11.36
CA MET A 398 -7.99 0.48 -12.58
C MET A 398 -8.89 0.25 -13.81
N ALA A 399 -9.91 -0.61 -13.68
CA ALA A 399 -10.91 -0.81 -14.74
C ALA A 399 -11.67 0.49 -15.06
N SER A 400 -12.01 1.28 -14.03
CA SER A 400 -12.64 2.60 -14.20
C SER A 400 -11.72 3.60 -14.92
N VAL A 401 -10.41 3.57 -14.63
CA VAL A 401 -9.42 4.37 -15.36
C VAL A 401 -9.39 3.98 -16.84
N PHE A 402 -9.29 2.69 -17.15
CA PHE A 402 -9.28 2.21 -18.54
C PHE A 402 -10.58 2.55 -19.28
N ALA A 403 -11.72 2.50 -18.60
CA ALA A 403 -13.02 2.88 -19.17
C ALA A 403 -13.10 4.38 -19.49
N ALA A 404 -12.46 5.23 -18.69
CA ALA A 404 -12.48 6.68 -18.87
C ALA A 404 -11.37 7.21 -19.78
N LEU A 405 -10.32 6.41 -20.02
CA LEU A 405 -9.13 6.84 -20.76
C LEU A 405 -9.29 6.57 -22.25
N PRO A 406 -9.19 7.60 -23.14
CA PRO A 406 -9.23 7.38 -24.58
C PRO A 406 -8.22 6.31 -25.02
N ALA A 407 -8.58 5.48 -26.00
CA ALA A 407 -7.70 4.44 -26.53
C ALA A 407 -6.37 5.00 -27.07
N SER A 408 -6.39 6.24 -27.59
CA SER A 408 -5.20 6.94 -28.10
C SER A 408 -4.31 7.53 -26.99
N ALA A 409 -4.80 7.63 -25.77
CA ALA A 409 -4.04 8.22 -24.67
C ALA A 409 -3.02 7.24 -24.11
N GLN A 410 -1.84 7.76 -23.74
CA GLN A 410 -0.81 7.03 -23.06
C GLN A 410 -1.11 6.93 -21.57
N LEU A 411 -0.94 5.74 -20.99
CA LEU A 411 -1.04 5.48 -19.54
C LEU A 411 0.34 5.09 -19.01
N ILE A 412 0.81 5.82 -18.01
CA ILE A 412 2.08 5.55 -17.32
C ILE A 412 1.78 5.27 -15.85
N LEU A 413 2.10 4.07 -15.38
CA LEU A 413 1.96 3.66 -14.00
C LEU A 413 3.29 3.76 -13.27
N LEU A 414 3.30 4.40 -12.11
CA LEU A 414 4.45 4.47 -11.22
C LEU A 414 4.11 3.80 -9.90
N GLY A 415 5.03 3.05 -9.34
CA GLY A 415 4.81 2.44 -8.04
C GLY A 415 5.97 1.54 -7.63
N ASP A 416 5.81 0.93 -6.49
CA ASP A 416 6.73 -0.07 -5.97
C ASP A 416 5.98 -1.41 -5.92
N LYS A 417 6.41 -2.38 -6.73
CA LYS A 417 5.76 -3.70 -6.86
C LYS A 417 5.81 -4.52 -5.57
N ASP A 418 6.79 -4.20 -4.70
CA ASP A 418 7.09 -4.94 -3.48
C ASP A 418 6.47 -4.32 -2.22
N GLN A 419 5.88 -3.12 -2.33
CA GLN A 419 5.09 -2.52 -1.26
C GLN A 419 3.71 -3.16 -1.14
N LEU A 420 3.05 -2.91 0.00
CA LEU A 420 1.68 -3.33 0.24
C LEU A 420 0.77 -2.94 -0.93
N ALA A 421 0.05 -3.92 -1.45
CA ALA A 421 -0.99 -3.72 -2.44
C ALA A 421 -2.22 -3.00 -1.84
N SER A 422 -3.18 -2.65 -2.70
CA SER A 422 -4.48 -2.10 -2.30
C SER A 422 -5.17 -2.97 -1.25
N VAL A 423 -6.00 -2.37 -0.41
CA VAL A 423 -6.80 -3.13 0.57
C VAL A 423 -7.92 -3.89 -0.14
N ASP A 424 -8.50 -3.29 -1.18
CA ASP A 424 -9.55 -3.90 -1.99
C ASP A 424 -8.98 -4.94 -2.98
N ALA A 425 -9.86 -5.70 -3.63
CA ALA A 425 -9.49 -6.84 -4.46
C ALA A 425 -8.61 -6.47 -5.66
N GLY A 426 -7.55 -7.25 -5.84
CA GLY A 426 -6.60 -7.16 -6.94
C GLY A 426 -5.33 -6.38 -6.61
N ALA A 427 -4.20 -6.95 -6.99
CA ALA A 427 -2.85 -6.36 -6.88
C ALA A 427 -2.29 -6.07 -8.27
N VAL A 428 -2.97 -5.22 -9.04
CA VAL A 428 -2.73 -5.02 -10.47
C VAL A 428 -1.26 -4.72 -10.78
N LEU A 429 -0.65 -3.75 -10.07
CA LEU A 429 0.75 -3.38 -10.33
C LEU A 429 1.72 -4.54 -10.05
N GLY A 430 1.48 -5.31 -8.97
CA GLY A 430 2.31 -6.45 -8.61
C GLY A 430 2.33 -7.50 -9.71
N GLU A 431 1.16 -7.80 -10.29
CA GLU A 431 1.01 -8.75 -11.39
C GLU A 431 1.69 -8.27 -12.67
N LEU A 432 1.48 -7.00 -13.06
CA LEU A 432 2.12 -6.42 -14.24
C LEU A 432 3.66 -6.37 -14.14
N CYS A 433 4.20 -6.40 -12.92
CA CYS A 433 5.63 -6.28 -12.66
C CYS A 433 6.30 -7.59 -12.23
N GLN A 434 5.64 -8.74 -12.31
CA GLN A 434 6.21 -10.02 -11.85
C GLN A 434 7.55 -10.32 -12.52
N ARG A 435 7.68 -10.08 -13.83
CA ARG A 435 8.87 -10.33 -14.64
C ARG A 435 9.85 -9.15 -14.69
N ALA A 436 9.51 -7.98 -14.09
CA ALA A 436 10.32 -6.76 -14.12
C ALA A 436 11.78 -6.92 -13.59
N PRO A 437 12.07 -7.78 -12.57
CA PRO A 437 13.44 -7.98 -12.10
C PRO A 437 14.41 -8.45 -13.18
N ASP A 438 13.97 -9.27 -14.13
CA ASP A 438 14.81 -9.84 -15.18
C ASP A 438 14.64 -9.12 -16.53
N GLY A 439 13.74 -8.14 -16.61
CA GLY A 439 13.52 -7.26 -17.76
C GLY A 439 12.88 -7.95 -18.97
N HIS A 440 13.42 -9.06 -19.43
CA HIS A 440 12.94 -9.87 -20.58
C HIS A 440 12.79 -9.07 -21.88
N TYR A 441 13.73 -8.14 -22.14
CA TYR A 441 13.68 -7.31 -23.33
C TYR A 441 14.09 -8.09 -24.58
N LEU A 442 13.25 -8.00 -25.62
CA LEU A 442 13.53 -8.58 -26.92
C LEU A 442 14.77 -7.95 -27.59
N PRO A 443 15.51 -8.69 -28.45
CA PRO A 443 16.67 -8.14 -29.15
C PRO A 443 16.39 -6.84 -29.89
N ALA A 444 15.22 -6.69 -30.51
CA ALA A 444 14.81 -5.45 -31.18
C ALA A 444 14.64 -4.28 -30.20
N THR A 445 14.12 -4.53 -29.00
CA THR A 445 13.99 -3.54 -27.94
C THR A 445 15.36 -3.11 -27.41
N VAL A 446 16.25 -4.09 -27.21
CA VAL A 446 17.64 -3.86 -26.79
C VAL A 446 18.40 -2.98 -27.79
N GLN A 447 18.32 -3.30 -29.09
CA GLN A 447 18.94 -2.50 -30.16
C GLN A 447 18.37 -1.07 -30.19
N TRP A 448 17.06 -0.95 -30.07
CA TRP A 448 16.39 0.36 -30.01
C TRP A 448 16.83 1.19 -28.79
N LEU A 449 16.83 0.56 -27.60
CA LEU A 449 17.29 1.23 -26.37
C LEU A 449 18.74 1.69 -26.48
N LYS A 450 19.63 0.86 -27.03
CA LYS A 450 21.02 1.22 -27.27
C LYS A 450 21.13 2.43 -28.24
N ALA A 451 20.34 2.46 -29.31
CA ALA A 451 20.32 3.57 -30.27
C ALA A 451 19.87 4.89 -29.62
N ILE A 452 18.82 4.86 -28.75
CA ILE A 452 18.24 6.05 -28.13
C ILE A 452 19.05 6.53 -26.93
N THR A 453 19.52 5.61 -26.06
CA THR A 453 20.18 5.97 -24.80
C THR A 453 21.71 6.03 -24.90
N SER A 454 22.28 5.47 -25.96
CA SER A 454 23.74 5.26 -26.13
C SER A 454 24.34 4.44 -24.97
N THR A 455 23.56 3.53 -24.38
CA THR A 455 23.95 2.69 -23.24
C THR A 455 23.81 1.22 -23.62
N ASP A 456 24.79 0.41 -23.29
CA ASP A 456 24.68 -1.04 -23.45
C ASP A 456 23.74 -1.63 -22.41
N ILE A 457 22.80 -2.47 -22.87
CA ILE A 457 21.81 -3.10 -21.99
C ILE A 457 22.41 -4.40 -21.44
N PRO A 458 22.42 -4.57 -20.10
CA PRO A 458 22.96 -5.78 -19.47
C PRO A 458 22.32 -7.06 -20.00
N ALA A 459 23.14 -8.11 -20.13
CA ALA A 459 22.69 -9.38 -20.70
C ALA A 459 21.53 -10.03 -19.91
N PHE A 460 21.52 -9.86 -18.59
CA PHE A 460 20.46 -10.43 -17.73
C PHE A 460 19.07 -9.78 -17.95
N LEU A 461 18.99 -8.64 -18.65
CA LEU A 461 17.73 -8.01 -19.01
C LEU A 461 17.22 -8.44 -20.40
N GLN A 462 17.99 -9.26 -21.13
CA GLN A 462 17.70 -9.62 -22.51
C GLN A 462 17.08 -11.01 -22.57
N ASP A 463 16.01 -11.17 -23.34
CA ASP A 463 15.34 -12.46 -23.56
C ASP A 463 14.73 -12.49 -24.96
N SER A 464 15.06 -13.54 -25.73
CA SER A 464 14.48 -13.76 -27.07
C SER A 464 13.00 -14.13 -27.02
N ASN A 465 12.51 -14.58 -25.88
CA ASN A 465 11.12 -14.99 -25.63
C ASN A 465 10.35 -13.98 -24.78
N GLY A 466 10.82 -12.71 -24.72
CA GLY A 466 10.15 -11.65 -23.98
C GLY A 466 8.75 -11.37 -24.51
N GLN A 467 7.84 -11.10 -23.58
CA GLN A 467 6.43 -10.84 -23.90
C GLN A 467 6.21 -9.36 -24.29
N PRO A 468 5.08 -9.03 -24.95
CA PRO A 468 4.76 -7.65 -25.28
C PRO A 468 4.73 -6.68 -24.08
N LEU A 469 4.25 -7.15 -22.93
CA LEU A 469 4.20 -6.37 -21.69
C LEU A 469 5.61 -6.06 -21.16
N ASP A 470 6.54 -7.01 -21.24
CA ASP A 470 7.93 -6.81 -20.79
C ASP A 470 8.58 -5.61 -21.49
N GLN A 471 8.19 -5.34 -22.77
CA GLN A 471 8.72 -4.24 -23.56
C GLN A 471 8.23 -2.86 -23.12
N ALA A 472 7.37 -2.81 -22.11
CA ALA A 472 6.77 -1.60 -21.56
C ALA A 472 6.96 -1.45 -20.05
N VAL A 473 7.66 -2.38 -19.40
CA VAL A 473 7.92 -2.38 -17.96
C VAL A 473 9.39 -2.12 -17.68
N ALA A 474 9.67 -1.06 -16.91
CA ALA A 474 11.03 -0.71 -16.50
C ALA A 474 11.17 -0.74 -14.97
N MET A 475 12.26 -1.33 -14.47
CA MET A 475 12.57 -1.36 -13.04
C MET A 475 13.77 -0.45 -12.72
N LEU A 476 13.54 0.52 -11.83
CA LEU A 476 14.59 1.37 -11.26
C LEU A 476 15.32 0.61 -10.15
N ARG A 477 16.63 0.50 -10.25
CA ARG A 477 17.43 -0.39 -9.38
C ARG A 477 18.29 0.36 -8.38
N LYS A 478 18.69 1.60 -8.69
CA LYS A 478 19.56 2.40 -7.83
C LYS A 478 18.74 3.29 -6.90
N SER A 479 18.92 3.13 -5.60
CA SER A 479 18.38 4.09 -4.62
C SER A 479 19.29 5.30 -4.48
N TYR A 480 18.70 6.48 -4.49
CA TYR A 480 19.39 7.76 -4.23
C TYR A 480 19.11 8.28 -2.82
N ARG A 481 18.22 7.61 -2.09
CA ARG A 481 17.87 7.97 -0.72
C ARG A 481 18.84 7.35 0.29
N PHE A 482 19.13 6.08 0.09
CA PHE A 482 19.95 5.30 0.99
C PHE A 482 21.35 5.15 0.41
N ALA A 483 22.36 5.51 1.20
CA ALA A 483 23.76 5.24 0.87
C ALA A 483 24.01 3.73 0.76
N GLU A 484 25.10 3.32 0.12
CA GLU A 484 25.44 1.90 -0.04
C GLU A 484 25.63 1.17 1.31
N GLY A 485 26.09 1.86 2.35
CA GLY A 485 26.24 1.34 3.71
C GLY A 485 25.00 1.43 4.60
N SER A 486 23.84 1.91 4.10
CA SER A 486 22.63 2.07 4.90
C SER A 486 22.08 0.72 5.36
N GLY A 487 21.91 0.55 6.66
CA GLY A 487 21.24 -0.60 7.26
C GLY A 487 19.76 -0.70 6.87
N ILE A 488 19.07 0.45 6.72
CA ILE A 488 17.67 0.50 6.25
C ILE A 488 17.57 -0.15 4.86
N ARG A 489 18.47 0.23 3.94
CA ARG A 489 18.52 -0.38 2.60
C ARG A 489 18.81 -1.87 2.69
N HIS A 490 19.84 -2.25 3.42
CA HIS A 490 20.27 -3.64 3.56
C HIS A 490 19.16 -4.53 4.14
N LEU A 491 18.50 -4.06 5.21
CA LEU A 491 17.39 -4.76 5.84
C LEU A 491 16.17 -4.86 4.91
N ALA A 492 15.83 -3.79 4.22
CA ALA A 492 14.72 -3.78 3.26
C ALA A 492 14.96 -4.73 2.09
N GLU A 493 16.18 -4.77 1.52
CA GLU A 493 16.55 -5.71 0.46
C GLU A 493 16.50 -7.16 0.96
N ALA A 494 17.05 -7.46 2.15
CA ALA A 494 17.02 -8.80 2.73
C ALA A 494 15.60 -9.30 3.01
N VAL A 495 14.72 -8.41 3.48
CA VAL A 495 13.30 -8.71 3.69
C VAL A 495 12.64 -8.98 2.34
N ASN A 496 12.82 -8.12 1.34
CA ASN A 496 12.16 -8.21 0.04
C ASN A 496 12.55 -9.49 -0.72
N THR A 497 13.83 -9.82 -0.73
CA THR A 497 14.37 -10.99 -1.41
C THR A 497 14.24 -12.29 -0.60
N ASN A 498 13.73 -12.23 0.64
CA ASN A 498 13.69 -13.37 1.56
C ASN A 498 15.07 -14.00 1.83
N THR A 499 16.09 -13.17 1.87
CA THR A 499 17.47 -13.58 2.17
C THR A 499 17.90 -13.18 3.58
N LEU A 500 16.91 -12.93 4.46
CA LEU A 500 17.14 -12.56 5.84
C LEU A 500 17.90 -13.68 6.56
N ASN A 501 19.14 -13.42 6.91
CA ASN A 501 20.02 -14.39 7.56
C ASN A 501 20.33 -13.99 9.02
N ALA A 502 20.99 -14.89 9.74
CA ALA A 502 21.37 -14.69 11.14
C ALA A 502 22.29 -13.47 11.31
N ASP A 503 23.20 -13.22 10.36
CA ASP A 503 24.17 -12.13 10.43
C ASP A 503 23.47 -10.77 10.30
N THR A 504 22.55 -10.61 9.35
CA THR A 504 21.73 -9.38 9.19
C THR A 504 20.91 -9.09 10.46
N LEU A 505 20.30 -10.13 11.04
CA LEU A 505 19.55 -10.00 12.29
C LEU A 505 20.46 -9.61 13.46
N GLN A 506 21.66 -10.20 13.52
CA GLN A 506 22.63 -9.88 14.56
C GLN A 506 23.13 -8.44 14.43
N GLN A 507 23.42 -7.98 13.22
CA GLN A 507 23.83 -6.60 12.95
C GLN A 507 22.78 -5.58 13.40
N ALA A 508 21.48 -5.87 13.15
CA ALA A 508 20.38 -5.03 13.60
C ALA A 508 20.23 -5.03 15.13
N ARG A 509 20.47 -6.19 15.80
CA ARG A 509 20.43 -6.33 17.26
C ARG A 509 21.58 -5.63 17.97
N ASP A 510 22.75 -5.66 17.37
CA ASP A 510 23.97 -5.09 17.94
C ASP A 510 24.16 -3.62 17.56
N ALA A 511 23.19 -3.03 16.84
CA ALA A 511 23.25 -1.66 16.30
C ALA A 511 24.55 -1.42 15.50
N THR A 512 25.00 -2.43 14.74
CA THR A 512 26.19 -2.30 13.88
C THR A 512 25.92 -1.34 12.73
N PHE A 513 24.69 -1.28 12.26
CA PHE A 513 24.24 -0.25 11.34
C PHE A 513 24.08 1.09 12.04
N GLU A 514 24.47 2.16 11.38
CA GLU A 514 24.33 3.51 11.95
C GLU A 514 22.89 3.97 12.06
N ASP A 515 22.01 3.45 11.18
CA ASP A 515 20.64 3.93 10.96
C ASP A 515 19.52 2.93 11.35
N VAL A 516 19.90 1.74 11.85
CA VAL A 516 18.97 0.69 12.25
C VAL A 516 19.28 0.18 13.65
N VAL A 517 18.24 0.04 14.47
CA VAL A 517 18.33 -0.59 15.78
C VAL A 517 17.13 -1.51 16.05
N TRP A 518 17.40 -2.72 16.57
CA TRP A 518 16.38 -3.60 17.11
C TRP A 518 16.42 -3.54 18.64
N LEU A 519 15.55 -2.74 19.22
CA LEU A 519 15.62 -2.31 20.62
C LEU A 519 15.52 -3.46 21.64
N ASN A 520 14.69 -4.47 21.37
CA ASN A 520 14.53 -5.64 22.26
C ASN A 520 14.95 -6.96 21.60
N GLY A 521 15.70 -6.91 20.53
CA GLY A 521 16.07 -8.08 19.70
C GLY A 521 16.93 -9.13 20.40
N ARG A 522 17.58 -8.77 21.51
CA ARG A 522 18.38 -9.70 22.31
C ARG A 522 17.55 -10.60 23.23
N SER A 523 16.30 -10.23 23.53
CA SER A 523 15.39 -11.03 24.35
C SER A 523 14.52 -11.92 23.47
N LYS A 524 14.60 -13.24 23.64
CA LYS A 524 13.79 -14.19 22.84
C LYS A 524 12.28 -14.04 23.08
N LYS A 525 11.86 -13.80 24.32
CA LYS A 525 10.47 -13.56 24.72
C LYS A 525 10.43 -12.42 25.73
N PRO A 526 10.44 -11.16 25.29
CA PRO A 526 10.32 -10.02 26.19
C PRO A 526 8.94 -10.03 26.85
N SER A 527 8.85 -9.62 28.12
CA SER A 527 7.55 -9.49 28.77
C SER A 527 6.77 -8.32 28.17
N LEU A 528 5.44 -8.40 28.19
CA LEU A 528 4.58 -7.32 27.69
C LEU A 528 4.88 -6.00 28.43
N GLU A 529 5.02 -6.03 29.74
CA GLU A 529 5.30 -4.85 30.59
C GLU A 529 6.65 -4.20 30.24
N SER A 530 7.72 -5.00 30.11
CA SER A 530 9.03 -4.48 29.73
C SER A 530 9.02 -3.87 28.34
N THR A 531 8.29 -4.47 27.39
CA THR A 531 8.16 -3.95 26.02
C THR A 531 7.31 -2.69 26.00
N GLN A 532 6.22 -2.61 26.77
CA GLN A 532 5.43 -1.39 26.89
C GLN A 532 6.24 -0.23 27.49
N THR A 533 7.06 -0.50 28.50
CA THR A 533 7.98 0.49 29.07
C THR A 533 8.98 1.00 28.02
N LEU A 534 9.54 0.09 27.21
CA LEU A 534 10.44 0.43 26.13
C LEU A 534 9.74 1.26 25.04
N ILE A 535 8.54 0.88 24.62
CA ILE A 535 7.73 1.64 23.66
C ILE A 535 7.48 3.05 24.18
N CYS A 536 7.10 3.20 25.45
CA CYS A 536 6.84 4.50 26.08
C CYS A 536 8.09 5.39 26.07
N GLY A 537 9.22 4.88 26.50
CA GLY A 537 10.49 5.60 26.52
C GLY A 537 10.90 6.03 25.10
N HIS A 538 10.77 5.10 24.16
CA HIS A 538 11.09 5.36 22.75
C HIS A 538 10.14 6.40 22.12
N ALA A 539 8.86 6.35 22.41
CA ALA A 539 7.88 7.34 21.96
C ALA A 539 8.22 8.76 22.44
N VAL A 540 8.77 8.90 23.63
CA VAL A 540 9.13 10.20 24.21
C VAL A 540 10.43 10.75 23.58
N SER A 541 11.50 9.94 23.56
CA SER A 541 12.86 10.42 23.28
C SER A 541 13.40 10.04 21.90
N GLY A 542 12.78 9.07 21.20
CA GLY A 542 13.35 8.45 20.00
C GLY A 542 14.54 7.52 20.31
N ASN A 543 14.88 7.37 21.59
CA ASN A 543 15.94 6.49 22.12
C ASN A 543 17.30 6.66 21.39
N GLN A 544 17.78 7.89 21.29
CA GLN A 544 19.03 8.24 20.60
C GLN A 544 20.20 7.36 21.03
N GLN A 545 20.28 7.06 22.35
CA GLN A 545 21.36 6.27 22.95
C GLN A 545 21.45 4.82 22.42
N ALA A 546 20.40 4.32 21.78
CA ALA A 546 20.41 2.98 21.18
C ALA A 546 21.12 2.96 19.81
N PHE A 547 21.28 4.11 19.18
CA PHE A 547 22.00 4.25 17.91
C PHE A 547 23.48 4.51 18.14
N ASN A 548 24.30 4.12 17.18
CA ASN A 548 25.74 4.42 17.21
C ASN A 548 25.96 5.93 17.34
N ASN A 549 26.90 6.31 18.22
CA ASN A 549 27.23 7.72 18.51
C ASN A 549 26.00 8.59 18.81
N ASN A 550 24.97 8.03 19.48
CA ASN A 550 23.69 8.69 19.76
C ASN A 550 22.97 9.25 18.50
N GLY A 551 23.27 8.70 17.33
CA GLY A 551 22.78 9.19 16.05
C GLY A 551 23.46 10.47 15.54
N GLU A 552 24.56 10.90 16.14
CA GLU A 552 25.31 12.07 15.70
C GLU A 552 26.36 11.70 14.64
N GLY A 553 26.74 12.68 13.82
CA GLY A 553 27.82 12.56 12.84
C GLY A 553 27.45 11.96 11.50
N ARG A 554 26.20 11.51 11.31
CA ARG A 554 25.76 11.05 9.97
C ARG A 554 25.54 12.22 9.03
N MET A 555 25.86 11.97 7.75
CA MET A 555 25.66 12.91 6.65
C MET A 555 24.62 12.38 5.67
N ASP A 556 23.88 13.27 5.03
CA ASP A 556 23.02 12.92 3.90
C ASP A 556 23.84 12.70 2.62
N GLY A 557 23.20 12.31 1.52
CA GLY A 557 23.85 12.11 0.21
C GLY A 557 24.49 13.38 -0.39
N ASN A 558 24.23 14.56 0.20
CA ASN A 558 24.80 15.86 -0.21
C ASN A 558 25.91 16.35 0.75
N GLY A 559 26.25 15.55 1.76
CA GLY A 559 27.25 15.91 2.76
C GLY A 559 26.75 16.88 3.85
N GLN A 560 25.42 17.01 4.03
CA GLN A 560 24.83 17.79 5.11
C GLN A 560 24.62 16.91 6.34
N PRO A 561 24.89 17.42 7.57
CA PRO A 561 24.69 16.66 8.78
C PRO A 561 23.19 16.34 8.98
N LEU A 562 22.90 15.06 9.26
CA LEU A 562 21.57 14.60 9.61
C LEU A 562 21.30 14.86 11.09
N PRO A 563 20.11 15.36 11.47
CA PRO A 563 19.74 15.48 12.87
C PRO A 563 19.64 14.08 13.50
N PRO A 564 19.98 13.94 14.80
CA PRO A 564 19.81 12.69 15.53
C PRO A 564 18.32 12.29 15.60
N PRO A 565 18.04 11.01 15.88
CA PRO A 565 16.66 10.53 16.00
C PRO A 565 15.94 11.22 17.17
N VAL A 566 14.68 11.59 16.97
CA VAL A 566 13.83 12.27 17.96
C VAL A 566 12.55 11.46 18.23
N GLY A 567 11.89 11.75 19.36
CA GLY A 567 10.58 11.24 19.69
C GLY A 567 9.55 12.38 19.84
N TYR A 568 8.37 12.07 20.34
CA TYR A 568 7.26 13.06 20.45
C TYR A 568 7.52 14.21 21.41
N ARG A 569 8.48 14.08 22.32
CA ARG A 569 8.94 15.22 23.14
C ARG A 569 9.36 16.39 22.27
N HIS A 570 9.96 16.15 21.11
CA HIS A 570 10.48 17.20 20.24
C HIS A 570 9.39 18.19 19.81
N TYR A 571 8.31 17.71 19.20
CA TYR A 571 7.22 18.61 18.76
C TYR A 571 6.44 19.20 19.95
N LEU A 572 6.30 18.45 21.07
CA LEU A 572 5.61 18.94 22.27
C LEU A 572 6.38 20.08 22.96
N THR A 573 7.71 19.99 22.98
CA THR A 573 8.57 21.07 23.49
C THR A 573 8.45 22.32 22.62
N LEU A 574 8.47 22.19 21.28
CA LEU A 574 8.23 23.33 20.37
C LEU A 574 6.88 23.99 20.61
N MET A 575 5.87 23.22 21.01
CA MET A 575 4.55 23.75 21.37
C MET A 575 4.52 24.45 22.73
N GLN A 576 5.39 24.11 23.66
CA GLN A 576 5.45 24.67 25.00
C GLN A 576 6.35 25.91 25.09
N ASP A 577 7.43 25.92 24.33
CA ASP A 577 8.49 26.94 24.39
C ASP A 577 8.26 28.17 23.49
N HIS A 578 7.05 28.29 22.87
CA HIS A 578 6.77 29.45 22.04
C HIS A 578 6.42 30.71 22.89
N ASN A 579 6.79 31.87 22.36
CA ASN A 579 6.47 33.20 22.98
C ASN A 579 5.23 33.88 22.37
N LEU A 580 4.33 33.08 21.74
CA LEU A 580 3.11 33.63 21.14
C LEU A 580 2.03 33.81 22.20
N ASP A 581 1.36 34.95 22.11
CA ASP A 581 0.28 35.40 23.00
C ASP A 581 -0.99 35.77 22.23
N SER A 582 -1.96 36.40 22.92
CA SER A 582 -3.21 36.85 22.32
C SER A 582 -3.03 37.99 21.30
N ASN A 583 -1.88 38.66 21.28
CA ASN A 583 -1.58 39.78 20.37
C ASN A 583 -0.76 39.27 19.13
N SER A 584 -0.35 38.03 19.15
CA SER A 584 0.42 37.43 18.03
C SER A 584 -0.46 37.28 16.80
N THR A 585 0.14 37.54 15.62
CA THR A 585 -0.58 37.52 14.34
C THR A 585 -0.89 36.07 13.91
N THR A 586 -1.95 35.92 13.10
CA THR A 586 -2.27 34.60 12.46
C THR A 586 -1.09 34.03 11.70
N GLY A 587 -0.26 34.90 11.07
CA GLY A 587 0.96 34.44 10.37
C GLY A 587 1.98 33.77 11.31
N GLN A 588 2.17 34.31 12.51
CA GLN A 588 3.08 33.72 13.50
C GLN A 588 2.55 32.36 14.01
N TRP A 589 1.24 32.26 14.27
CA TRP A 589 0.60 31.00 14.62
C TRP A 589 0.70 29.96 13.49
N ASN A 590 0.52 30.39 12.24
CA ASN A 590 0.70 29.49 11.08
C ASN A 590 2.15 28.99 10.99
N GLN A 591 3.14 29.85 11.25
CA GLN A 591 4.55 29.45 11.23
C GLN A 591 4.85 28.45 12.36
N LEU A 592 4.38 28.68 13.57
CA LEU A 592 4.51 27.72 14.67
C LEU A 592 3.83 26.38 14.30
N ALA A 593 2.61 26.42 13.78
CA ALA A 593 1.89 25.21 13.39
C ALA A 593 2.63 24.41 12.31
N LYS A 594 3.24 25.08 11.33
CA LYS A 594 4.09 24.44 10.31
C LYS A 594 5.29 23.74 10.95
N SER A 595 6.01 24.42 11.83
CA SER A 595 7.18 23.87 12.53
C SER A 595 6.81 22.66 13.40
N VAL A 596 5.70 22.73 14.13
CA VAL A 596 5.20 21.64 14.98
C VAL A 596 4.73 20.45 14.17
N LEU A 597 3.99 20.68 13.08
CA LEU A 597 3.55 19.61 12.17
C LEU A 597 4.75 18.91 11.51
N GLN A 598 5.76 19.69 11.12
CA GLN A 598 7.01 19.14 10.58
C GLN A 598 7.72 18.29 11.64
N ALA A 599 7.91 18.82 12.85
CA ALA A 599 8.56 18.09 13.96
C ALA A 599 7.77 16.84 14.37
N PHE A 600 6.44 16.86 14.28
CA PHE A 600 5.63 15.65 14.47
C PHE A 600 5.90 14.62 13.37
N SER A 601 6.07 15.05 12.12
CA SER A 601 6.37 14.17 10.99
C SER A 601 7.79 13.59 11.01
N ASP A 602 8.67 14.08 11.87
CA ASP A 602 10.04 13.55 12.01
C ASP A 602 10.06 12.18 12.69
N PHE A 603 9.06 11.84 13.48
CA PHE A 603 8.98 10.54 14.17
C PHE A 603 7.58 9.94 14.07
N GLN A 604 7.50 8.65 13.73
CA GLN A 604 6.23 7.94 13.68
C GLN A 604 6.37 6.49 14.13
N ILE A 605 5.45 6.06 15.00
CA ILE A 605 5.29 4.66 15.37
C ILE A 605 4.31 3.99 14.40
N LEU A 606 4.73 2.87 13.83
CA LEU A 606 3.96 2.03 12.92
C LEU A 606 3.70 0.67 13.56
N CYS A 607 2.50 0.10 13.34
CA CYS A 607 2.16 -1.24 13.79
C CYS A 607 1.38 -2.02 12.72
N ALA A 608 1.30 -3.34 12.88
CA ALA A 608 0.58 -4.21 11.95
C ALA A 608 -0.93 -4.23 12.22
N LEU A 609 -1.34 -4.13 13.50
CA LEU A 609 -2.69 -4.41 13.98
C LEU A 609 -3.48 -3.14 14.33
N ARG A 610 -4.80 -3.23 14.33
CA ARG A 610 -5.67 -2.13 14.78
C ARG A 610 -6.03 -2.23 16.26
N ARG A 611 -6.31 -3.44 16.74
CA ARG A 611 -6.80 -3.70 18.11
C ARG A 611 -5.77 -4.44 18.95
N GLY A 612 -6.01 -4.49 20.26
CA GLY A 612 -5.15 -5.17 21.21
C GLY A 612 -3.92 -4.35 21.63
N PRO A 613 -3.08 -4.89 22.50
CA PRO A 613 -1.95 -4.18 23.11
C PRO A 613 -0.86 -3.80 22.10
N TRP A 614 -0.78 -4.51 20.98
CA TRP A 614 0.14 -4.29 19.86
C TRP A 614 -0.48 -3.51 18.69
N GLY A 615 -1.76 -3.13 18.83
CA GLY A 615 -2.52 -2.42 17.80
C GLY A 615 -2.59 -0.92 18.05
N VAL A 616 -3.11 -0.20 17.05
CA VAL A 616 -3.25 1.26 17.06
C VAL A 616 -3.96 1.76 18.33
N GLU A 617 -5.08 1.11 18.69
CA GLU A 617 -5.90 1.53 19.82
C GLU A 617 -5.12 1.44 21.14
N GLY A 618 -4.53 0.26 21.43
CA GLY A 618 -3.76 0.05 22.65
C GLY A 618 -2.48 0.87 22.73
N LEU A 619 -1.77 1.04 21.61
CA LEU A 619 -0.54 1.83 21.57
C LEU A 619 -0.82 3.32 21.74
N ASN A 620 -1.85 3.87 21.11
CA ASN A 620 -2.21 5.29 21.27
C ASN A 620 -2.60 5.61 22.71
N ASP A 621 -3.38 4.75 23.37
CA ASP A 621 -3.77 4.91 24.75
C ASP A 621 -2.55 4.79 25.70
N LEU A 622 -1.71 3.80 25.49
CA LEU A 622 -0.47 3.59 26.27
C LEU A 622 0.45 4.83 26.18
N ILE A 623 0.71 5.31 24.97
CA ILE A 623 1.59 6.45 24.73
C ILE A 623 0.99 7.73 25.32
N ALA A 624 -0.30 7.99 25.12
CA ALA A 624 -0.98 9.18 25.66
C ALA A 624 -0.91 9.20 27.21
N ARG A 625 -1.20 8.08 27.87
CA ARG A 625 -1.08 7.98 29.34
C ARG A 625 0.36 8.24 29.80
N HIS A 626 1.36 7.73 29.09
CA HIS A 626 2.75 7.95 29.46
C HIS A 626 3.20 9.41 29.24
N LEU A 627 2.84 10.02 28.11
CA LEU A 627 3.11 11.45 27.86
C LEU A 627 2.47 12.36 28.92
N ARG A 628 1.26 12.02 29.39
CA ARG A 628 0.62 12.72 30.50
C ARG A 628 1.38 12.55 31.82
N ALA A 629 1.82 11.33 32.13
CA ALA A 629 2.63 11.06 33.33
C ALA A 629 3.95 11.85 33.34
N GLN A 630 4.54 12.06 32.15
CA GLN A 630 5.72 12.91 31.94
C GLN A 630 5.40 14.41 31.88
N ARG A 631 4.13 14.82 32.09
CA ARG A 631 3.65 16.23 32.02
C ARG A 631 3.90 16.89 30.65
N LEU A 632 4.06 16.13 29.60
CA LEU A 632 4.23 16.63 28.23
C LEU A 632 2.89 17.00 27.57
N ILE A 633 1.79 16.39 28.01
CA ILE A 633 0.42 16.71 27.60
C ILE A 633 -0.49 16.84 28.83
N PRO A 634 -1.54 17.69 28.79
CA PRO A 634 -2.40 17.93 29.95
C PRO A 634 -3.38 16.78 30.25
N ARG A 635 -3.77 16.02 29.24
CA ARG A 635 -4.75 14.90 29.32
C ARG A 635 -4.35 13.76 28.41
N ALA A 636 -4.83 12.55 28.69
CA ALA A 636 -4.65 11.39 27.83
C ALA A 636 -5.87 11.13 26.89
N GLU A 637 -7.03 11.70 27.23
CA GLU A 637 -8.30 11.47 26.55
C GLU A 637 -8.99 12.79 26.17
N GLY A 638 -9.94 12.72 25.25
CA GLY A 638 -10.69 13.87 24.76
C GLY A 638 -9.82 14.85 23.95
N TRP A 639 -10.23 16.12 23.91
CA TRP A 639 -9.50 17.18 23.21
C TRP A 639 -8.53 17.88 24.15
N TYR A 640 -7.27 17.97 23.75
CA TYR A 640 -6.19 18.63 24.52
C TYR A 640 -5.12 19.18 23.59
N THR A 641 -4.41 20.19 24.04
CA THR A 641 -3.27 20.80 23.34
C THR A 641 -2.16 19.77 23.15
N GLY A 642 -1.67 19.65 21.93
CA GLY A 642 -0.66 18.66 21.54
C GLY A 642 -1.25 17.32 21.06
N ARG A 643 -2.58 17.15 21.06
CA ARG A 643 -3.17 15.91 20.52
C ARG A 643 -3.00 15.85 19.01
N PRO A 644 -2.29 14.84 18.48
CA PRO A 644 -2.25 14.58 17.05
C PRO A 644 -3.48 13.75 16.64
N VAL A 645 -4.12 14.16 15.55
CA VAL A 645 -5.30 13.49 15.01
C VAL A 645 -5.13 13.15 13.55
N LEU A 646 -5.64 11.99 13.15
CA LEU A 646 -5.70 11.50 11.78
C LEU A 646 -7.15 11.46 11.31
N ILE A 647 -7.43 12.07 10.17
CA ILE A 647 -8.74 12.00 9.51
C ILE A 647 -8.93 10.61 8.91
N THR A 648 -10.07 9.97 9.20
CA THR A 648 -10.38 8.61 8.77
C THR A 648 -11.39 8.53 7.62
N GLY A 649 -11.93 9.66 7.19
CA GLY A 649 -12.84 9.76 6.04
C GLY A 649 -12.72 11.11 5.35
N ASN A 650 -13.09 11.18 4.07
CA ASN A 650 -13.04 12.44 3.33
C ASN A 650 -14.15 13.39 3.78
N ASP A 651 -13.80 14.62 4.11
CA ASP A 651 -14.74 15.72 4.36
C ASP A 651 -14.46 16.86 3.37
N TYR A 652 -15.22 16.85 2.26
CA TYR A 652 -15.06 17.85 1.20
C TYR A 652 -15.47 19.25 1.62
N ASN A 653 -16.38 19.41 2.61
CA ASN A 653 -16.82 20.71 3.12
C ASN A 653 -15.72 21.37 3.97
N LEU A 654 -14.95 20.57 4.69
CA LEU A 654 -13.79 21.02 5.43
C LEU A 654 -12.52 21.01 4.57
N GLY A 655 -12.58 20.42 3.37
CA GLY A 655 -11.42 20.21 2.50
C GLY A 655 -10.38 19.28 3.12
N LEU A 656 -10.80 18.34 3.96
CA LEU A 656 -9.98 17.33 4.59
C LEU A 656 -10.13 15.99 3.87
N MET A 657 -9.03 15.28 3.76
CA MET A 657 -8.96 13.97 3.12
C MET A 657 -8.60 12.88 4.14
N ASN A 658 -9.03 11.67 3.86
CA ASN A 658 -8.60 10.50 4.62
C ASN A 658 -7.06 10.43 4.64
N GLY A 659 -6.49 10.33 5.84
CA GLY A 659 -5.05 10.33 6.05
C GLY A 659 -4.45 11.69 6.42
N ASP A 660 -5.19 12.80 6.34
CA ASP A 660 -4.69 14.09 6.78
C ASP A 660 -4.42 14.06 8.29
N VAL A 661 -3.26 14.61 8.68
CA VAL A 661 -2.82 14.70 10.07
C VAL A 661 -2.88 16.15 10.52
N GLY A 662 -3.47 16.37 11.68
CA GLY A 662 -3.53 17.67 12.32
C GLY A 662 -3.12 17.61 13.79
N ILE A 663 -2.69 18.72 14.34
CA ILE A 663 -2.34 18.85 15.76
C ILE A 663 -3.22 19.90 16.41
N THR A 664 -3.67 19.61 17.63
CA THR A 664 -4.53 20.48 18.41
C THR A 664 -3.71 21.52 19.15
N PHE A 665 -4.06 22.79 18.96
CA PHE A 665 -3.46 23.94 19.63
C PHE A 665 -4.48 24.66 20.53
N SER A 666 -4.00 25.35 21.56
CA SER A 666 -4.75 26.37 22.28
C SER A 666 -4.38 27.74 21.68
N VAL A 667 -5.32 28.37 21.01
CA VAL A 667 -5.10 29.63 20.26
C VAL A 667 -6.09 30.69 20.71
N PRO A 668 -5.81 32.00 20.50
CA PRO A 668 -6.74 33.06 20.80
C PRO A 668 -8.10 32.87 20.11
N SER A 669 -9.19 33.24 20.76
CA SER A 669 -10.57 33.03 20.26
C SER A 669 -10.86 33.77 18.94
N ASN A 670 -10.18 34.85 18.66
CA ASN A 670 -10.27 35.65 17.46
C ASN A 670 -9.56 35.05 16.22
N MET A 671 -8.77 34.00 16.43
CA MET A 671 -8.00 33.39 15.37
C MET A 671 -8.90 32.56 14.43
N GLY A 672 -8.89 32.87 13.14
CA GLY A 672 -9.62 32.08 12.11
C GLY A 672 -11.08 32.54 11.88
N THR A 673 -11.49 33.70 12.33
CA THR A 673 -12.82 34.28 12.05
C THR A 673 -12.92 35.08 10.74
N ASP A 674 -11.86 35.11 9.94
CA ASP A 674 -11.79 35.87 8.67
C ASP A 674 -12.70 35.37 7.53
N ILE A 675 -13.61 34.44 7.80
CA ILE A 675 -14.64 34.07 6.81
C ILE A 675 -15.99 34.69 7.27
N GLY A 676 -16.23 35.95 6.91
CA GLY A 676 -17.57 36.49 6.69
C GLY A 676 -18.32 37.09 7.89
N ARG A 677 -17.64 37.55 8.96
CA ARG A 677 -18.27 38.48 9.93
C ARG A 677 -17.54 39.83 9.92
N GLY A 678 -18.25 40.86 9.56
CA GLY A 678 -17.78 42.24 9.67
C GLY A 678 -17.26 42.52 11.09
N ALA A 679 -16.10 43.14 11.19
CA ALA A 679 -15.48 43.55 12.42
C ALA A 679 -16.39 44.53 13.19
N GLY A 680 -17.16 43.97 14.17
CA GLY A 680 -17.70 44.78 15.24
C GLY A 680 -16.62 45.01 16.31
N PRO A 681 -16.66 46.09 17.09
CA PRO A 681 -15.68 46.36 18.15
C PRO A 681 -15.74 45.20 19.18
N GLN A 682 -14.68 44.41 19.28
CA GLN A 682 -14.54 43.36 20.29
C GLN A 682 -14.14 43.97 21.62
N SER A 683 -14.76 43.51 22.70
CA SER A 683 -14.40 43.88 24.08
C SER A 683 -13.02 43.30 24.45
N ASP A 684 -12.27 43.98 25.29
CA ASP A 684 -10.92 43.55 25.71
C ASP A 684 -10.93 42.19 26.44
N ASP A 685 -12.07 41.79 27.03
CA ASP A 685 -12.25 40.49 27.68
C ASP A 685 -12.30 39.30 26.66
N GLU A 686 -12.71 39.54 25.41
CA GLU A 686 -12.69 38.51 24.36
C GLU A 686 -11.27 38.19 23.85
N LYS A 687 -10.32 39.12 24.01
CA LYS A 687 -8.92 38.94 23.57
C LYS A 687 -8.11 37.99 24.44
N THR A 688 -8.58 37.72 25.65
CA THR A 688 -7.87 36.86 26.63
C THR A 688 -8.32 35.39 26.62
N GLN A 689 -9.43 35.10 25.94
CA GLN A 689 -9.98 33.72 25.90
C GLN A 689 -9.29 32.84 24.83
N THR A 690 -8.72 31.72 25.25
CA THR A 690 -8.14 30.74 24.34
C THR A 690 -9.14 29.62 24.01
N VAL A 691 -9.12 29.14 22.79
CA VAL A 691 -9.95 28.04 22.30
C VAL A 691 -9.08 26.96 21.65
N LEU A 692 -9.55 25.71 21.69
CA LEU A 692 -8.88 24.65 20.97
C LEU A 692 -9.23 24.71 19.48
N ARG A 693 -8.20 24.67 18.66
CA ARG A 693 -8.27 24.52 17.21
C ARG A 693 -7.30 23.42 16.75
N VAL A 694 -7.65 22.74 15.67
CA VAL A 694 -6.77 21.76 15.04
C VAL A 694 -6.17 22.39 13.79
N ALA A 695 -4.84 22.40 13.73
CA ALA A 695 -4.08 22.89 12.59
C ALA A 695 -3.85 21.73 11.60
N PHE A 696 -4.29 21.88 10.37
CA PHE A 696 -4.00 20.96 9.26
C PHE A 696 -3.23 21.69 8.15
N PRO A 697 -2.26 21.07 7.50
CA PRO A 697 -1.68 21.61 6.28
C PRO A 697 -2.72 21.61 5.15
N THR A 698 -2.70 22.62 4.28
CA THR A 698 -3.55 22.61 3.08
C THR A 698 -3.00 21.64 2.05
N SER A 699 -3.86 20.85 1.42
CA SER A 699 -3.47 19.85 0.43
C SER A 699 -3.28 20.39 -1.00
N ASP A 700 -3.37 21.73 -1.19
CA ASP A 700 -3.24 22.39 -2.49
C ASP A 700 -1.80 22.75 -2.88
N GLY A 701 -0.84 22.47 -2.00
CA GLY A 701 0.57 22.80 -2.19
C GLY A 701 0.94 24.26 -1.84
N SER A 702 0.00 25.07 -1.33
CA SER A 702 0.31 26.43 -0.87
C SER A 702 1.20 26.46 0.38
N GLY A 703 1.22 25.33 1.11
CA GLY A 703 1.89 25.25 2.39
C GLY A 703 1.20 26.06 3.51
N ASP A 704 -0.05 26.44 3.32
CA ASP A 704 -0.84 27.18 4.33
C ASP A 704 -1.39 26.24 5.41
N ILE A 705 -1.85 26.85 6.50
CA ILE A 705 -2.47 26.14 7.62
C ILE A 705 -3.97 26.43 7.66
N ARG A 706 -4.74 25.36 7.77
CA ARG A 706 -6.18 25.40 7.99
C ARG A 706 -6.50 25.11 9.44
N TRP A 707 -7.18 26.04 10.11
CA TRP A 707 -7.59 25.93 11.50
C TRP A 707 -9.05 25.48 11.60
N ILE A 708 -9.29 24.35 12.24
CA ILE A 708 -10.63 23.76 12.34
C ILE A 708 -11.01 23.57 13.79
N SER A 709 -12.25 23.93 14.15
CA SER A 709 -12.78 23.67 15.49
C SER A 709 -12.94 22.15 15.71
N PRO A 710 -12.53 21.62 16.87
CA PRO A 710 -12.75 20.23 17.23
C PRO A 710 -14.18 19.73 17.05
N SER A 711 -15.18 20.57 17.32
CA SER A 711 -16.62 20.24 17.18
C SER A 711 -17.08 19.97 15.74
N ARG A 712 -16.30 20.38 14.73
CA ARG A 712 -16.60 20.13 13.32
C ARG A 712 -15.99 18.84 12.80
N LEU A 713 -15.09 18.20 13.56
CA LEU A 713 -14.37 17.01 13.17
C LEU A 713 -15.10 15.77 13.72
N GLN A 714 -15.58 14.88 12.83
CA GLN A 714 -16.36 13.70 13.20
C GLN A 714 -15.59 12.39 13.01
N GLN A 715 -14.91 12.23 11.87
CA GLN A 715 -14.21 11.01 11.52
C GLN A 715 -12.71 11.15 11.73
N LEU A 716 -12.25 10.85 12.95
CA LEU A 716 -10.83 10.96 13.31
C LEU A 716 -10.43 9.95 14.38
N GLU A 717 -9.13 9.75 14.50
CA GLU A 717 -8.50 8.98 15.58
C GLU A 717 -7.22 9.69 16.06
N THR A 718 -6.79 9.38 17.30
CA THR A 718 -5.49 9.83 17.80
C THR A 718 -4.37 9.07 17.07
N VAL A 719 -3.24 9.73 16.75
CA VAL A 719 -2.24 9.18 15.84
C VAL A 719 -0.80 9.25 16.36
N TYR A 720 -0.55 8.93 17.61
CA TYR A 720 0.82 8.60 18.07
C TYR A 720 1.32 7.32 17.38
N ALA A 721 0.46 6.34 17.21
CA ALA A 721 0.72 5.15 16.42
C ALA A 721 -0.33 5.00 15.32
N MET A 722 0.09 4.50 14.15
CA MET A 722 -0.80 4.16 13.03
C MET A 722 -0.42 2.81 12.42
N THR A 723 -1.33 2.20 11.64
CA THR A 723 -0.98 0.99 10.90
C THR A 723 -0.02 1.32 9.75
N VAL A 724 0.82 0.34 9.39
CA VAL A 724 1.67 0.43 8.18
C VAL A 724 0.83 0.75 6.94
N HIS A 725 -0.38 0.20 6.82
CA HIS A 725 -1.31 0.52 5.72
C HIS A 725 -1.65 2.01 5.63
N LYS A 726 -1.94 2.65 6.78
CA LYS A 726 -2.26 4.09 6.82
C LYS A 726 -1.04 5.00 6.61
N SER A 727 0.17 4.46 6.72
CA SER A 727 1.40 5.17 6.43
C SER A 727 1.76 5.17 4.94
N GLN A 728 1.06 4.42 4.09
CA GLN A 728 1.29 4.42 2.64
C GLN A 728 1.20 5.85 2.08
N GLY A 729 2.10 6.18 1.16
CA GLY A 729 2.27 7.55 0.66
C GLY A 729 2.92 8.52 1.66
N SER A 730 3.37 8.07 2.84
CA SER A 730 4.12 8.88 3.81
C SER A 730 5.53 8.38 3.99
N GLU A 731 6.40 9.27 4.50
CA GLU A 731 7.76 8.96 4.91
C GLU A 731 8.12 9.83 6.11
N PHE A 732 8.89 9.27 7.01
CA PHE A 732 9.28 9.91 8.27
C PHE A 732 10.80 9.88 8.42
N ASN A 733 11.37 10.87 9.08
CA ASN A 733 12.81 10.86 9.35
C ASN A 733 13.19 9.68 10.22
N HIS A 734 12.40 9.38 11.23
CA HIS A 734 12.56 8.23 12.11
C HIS A 734 11.24 7.41 12.14
N THR A 735 11.32 6.14 11.75
CA THR A 735 10.20 5.20 11.84
C THR A 735 10.49 4.13 12.87
N CYS A 736 9.56 3.93 13.82
CA CYS A 736 9.58 2.81 14.74
C CYS A 736 8.51 1.80 14.32
N LEU A 737 8.92 0.60 13.92
CA LEU A 737 8.00 -0.50 13.60
C LEU A 737 7.79 -1.39 14.82
N ILE A 738 6.53 -1.55 15.23
CA ILE A 738 6.15 -2.44 16.33
C ILE A 738 5.43 -3.65 15.77
N LEU A 739 5.97 -4.85 16.05
CA LEU A 739 5.37 -6.13 15.67
C LEU A 739 4.79 -6.84 16.88
N PRO A 740 3.69 -7.59 16.73
CA PRO A 740 3.02 -8.30 17.82
C PRO A 740 3.87 -9.45 18.37
N ASP A 741 3.34 -10.14 19.36
CA ASP A 741 3.93 -11.32 19.98
C ASP A 741 3.64 -12.64 19.24
N ARG A 742 2.73 -12.58 18.26
CA ARG A 742 2.32 -13.71 17.42
C ARG A 742 2.25 -13.29 15.96
N VAL A 743 2.51 -14.23 15.08
CA VAL A 743 2.31 -14.04 13.65
C VAL A 743 0.80 -14.00 13.37
N SER A 744 0.38 -13.10 12.52
CA SER A 744 -1.01 -12.99 12.06
C SER A 744 -1.03 -12.93 10.51
N PRO A 745 -2.16 -13.26 9.88
CA PRO A 745 -2.26 -13.21 8.40
C PRO A 745 -1.99 -11.83 7.78
N VAL A 746 -2.08 -10.76 8.59
CA VAL A 746 -1.77 -9.39 8.15
C VAL A 746 -0.27 -9.14 8.15
N LEU A 747 0.50 -9.88 8.96
CA LEU A 747 1.93 -9.70 9.10
C LEU A 747 2.66 -10.44 7.98
N THR A 748 2.86 -9.75 6.88
CA THR A 748 3.49 -10.30 5.67
C THR A 748 4.79 -9.56 5.35
N ARG A 749 5.57 -10.15 4.45
CA ARG A 749 6.80 -9.57 3.92
C ARG A 749 6.58 -8.15 3.41
N GLU A 750 5.55 -7.95 2.61
CA GLU A 750 5.20 -6.68 2.01
C GLU A 750 4.85 -5.63 3.07
N LEU A 751 4.19 -6.03 4.18
CA LEU A 751 3.91 -5.14 5.29
C LEU A 751 5.19 -4.72 6.00
N ILE A 752 6.06 -5.67 6.31
CA ILE A 752 7.35 -5.41 6.97
C ILE A 752 8.23 -4.53 6.08
N TYR A 753 8.37 -4.88 4.80
CA TYR A 753 9.10 -4.09 3.81
C TYR A 753 8.57 -2.66 3.71
N THR A 754 7.24 -2.51 3.62
CA THR A 754 6.61 -1.19 3.59
C THR A 754 6.91 -0.41 4.86
N GLY A 755 6.83 -1.04 6.05
CA GLY A 755 7.14 -0.41 7.32
C GLY A 755 8.58 0.09 7.42
N ILE A 756 9.56 -0.73 7.02
CA ILE A 756 10.98 -0.36 7.00
C ILE A 756 11.21 0.81 6.06
N THR A 757 10.64 0.75 4.87
CA THR A 757 10.87 1.75 3.81
C THR A 757 10.12 3.07 4.03
N ARG A 758 9.31 3.22 5.10
CA ARG A 758 8.79 4.53 5.55
C ARG A 758 9.87 5.38 6.22
N ALA A 759 10.95 4.77 6.70
CA ALA A 759 12.09 5.49 7.27
C ALA A 759 12.90 6.19 6.18
N LYS A 760 13.31 7.43 6.45
CA LYS A 760 14.27 8.18 5.63
C LYS A 760 15.69 8.05 6.18
N ASN A 761 15.83 8.29 7.48
CA ASN A 761 17.13 8.42 8.12
C ASN A 761 17.35 7.41 9.25
N TRP A 762 16.30 7.09 10.02
CA TRP A 762 16.39 6.26 11.22
C TRP A 762 15.30 5.23 11.26
N PHE A 763 15.64 4.00 11.59
CA PHE A 763 14.69 2.91 11.74
C PHE A 763 14.89 2.18 13.06
N SER A 764 13.81 2.00 13.80
CA SER A 764 13.78 1.22 15.04
C SER A 764 12.77 0.08 14.92
N LEU A 765 13.15 -1.09 15.42
CA LEU A 765 12.27 -2.27 15.49
C LEU A 765 12.04 -2.64 16.95
N ILE A 766 10.78 -2.89 17.31
CA ILE A 766 10.35 -3.47 18.59
C ILE A 766 9.43 -4.64 18.27
N THR A 767 9.65 -5.79 18.91
CA THR A 767 8.84 -7.00 18.66
C THR A 767 8.31 -7.57 19.96
N GLY A 768 7.09 -8.09 19.96
CA GLY A 768 6.53 -8.84 21.07
C GLY A 768 7.20 -10.20 21.26
N ALA A 769 7.64 -10.82 20.18
CA ALA A 769 8.52 -11.97 20.15
C ALA A 769 9.52 -11.84 19.00
N THR A 770 10.76 -12.28 19.19
CA THR A 770 11.82 -12.08 18.18
C THR A 770 11.65 -12.94 16.93
N SER A 771 11.00 -14.10 17.04
CA SER A 771 10.70 -14.96 15.88
C SER A 771 9.70 -14.31 14.91
N VAL A 772 8.78 -13.49 15.42
CA VAL A 772 7.69 -12.90 14.62
C VAL A 772 8.19 -12.08 13.44
N PHE A 773 9.35 -11.44 13.57
CA PHE A 773 9.95 -10.71 12.45
C PHE A 773 10.35 -11.66 11.30
N SER A 774 11.09 -12.72 11.59
CA SER A 774 11.52 -13.72 10.60
C SER A 774 10.32 -14.50 10.03
N ASP A 775 9.39 -14.88 10.90
CA ASP A 775 8.19 -15.62 10.50
C ASP A 775 7.30 -14.78 9.56
N GLY A 776 7.14 -13.48 9.87
CA GLY A 776 6.40 -12.54 9.02
C GLY A 776 7.08 -12.29 7.67
N VAL A 777 8.41 -12.26 7.61
CA VAL A 777 9.16 -12.18 6.34
C VAL A 777 8.95 -13.44 5.50
N GLY A 778 8.79 -14.60 6.13
CA GLY A 778 8.44 -15.85 5.47
C GLY A 778 7.05 -15.84 4.83
N GLN A 779 6.11 -15.03 5.35
CA GLN A 779 4.74 -14.92 4.81
C GLN A 779 4.68 -13.93 3.65
N ARG A 780 4.10 -14.36 2.53
CA ARG A 780 3.88 -13.52 1.35
C ARG A 780 2.38 -13.30 1.14
N VAL A 781 2.00 -12.09 0.73
CA VAL A 781 0.64 -11.84 0.26
C VAL A 781 0.42 -12.59 -1.05
N VAL A 782 -0.41 -13.61 -1.02
CA VAL A 782 -0.88 -14.29 -2.24
C VAL A 782 -2.27 -13.78 -2.53
N ARG A 783 -2.47 -13.19 -3.71
CA ARG A 783 -3.79 -12.77 -4.20
C ARG A 783 -4.07 -13.50 -5.51
N ALA A 784 -5.07 -14.36 -5.49
CA ALA A 784 -5.49 -15.06 -6.70
C ALA A 784 -6.09 -14.07 -7.69
N SER A 785 -5.56 -14.06 -8.91
CA SER A 785 -6.00 -13.27 -10.06
C SER A 785 -5.66 -14.02 -11.35
N GLY A 786 -6.31 -13.70 -12.42
CA GLY A 786 -6.02 -14.25 -13.75
C GLY A 786 -5.46 -13.23 -14.73
N LEU A 787 -5.28 -11.97 -14.31
CA LEU A 787 -4.85 -10.89 -15.21
C LEU A 787 -3.53 -11.22 -15.93
N GLY A 788 -2.55 -11.78 -15.22
CA GLY A 788 -1.28 -12.19 -15.82
C GLY A 788 -1.49 -13.21 -16.92
N ALA A 789 -2.26 -14.28 -16.67
CA ALA A 789 -2.53 -15.33 -17.65
C ALA A 789 -3.25 -14.79 -18.91
N VAL A 790 -4.19 -13.87 -18.73
CA VAL A 790 -4.88 -13.21 -19.86
C VAL A 790 -3.92 -12.36 -20.69
N LEU A 791 -2.97 -11.66 -20.05
CA LEU A 791 -1.96 -10.84 -20.73
C LEU A 791 -0.92 -11.68 -21.45
N ASP A 792 -0.57 -12.86 -20.92
CA ASP A 792 0.38 -13.81 -21.49
C ASP A 792 -0.20 -14.55 -22.72
N GLY A 793 -1.49 -14.39 -22.98
CA GLY A 793 -2.16 -15.06 -24.10
C GLY A 793 -2.49 -16.53 -23.82
N ASP A 794 -2.39 -16.96 -22.57
CA ASP A 794 -2.95 -18.22 -22.11
C ASP A 794 -4.48 -18.11 -22.17
N SER A 795 -4.99 -18.05 -23.41
CA SER A 795 -6.40 -18.25 -23.66
C SER A 795 -6.73 -19.66 -23.20
N VAL A 796 -7.34 -19.72 -22.05
CA VAL A 796 -7.88 -20.97 -21.53
C VAL A 796 -8.97 -21.40 -22.49
N ASN A 797 -8.59 -22.34 -23.38
CA ASN A 797 -9.54 -23.18 -24.13
C ASN A 797 -10.24 -24.14 -23.16
#